data_44d22956514f1880f942b882bcc6f7f5
#
_entry.id   44d22956514f1880f942b882bcc6f7f5
#
_cell.length_a   1.000
_cell.length_b   1.000
_cell.length_c   1.000
_cell.angle_alpha   90.00
_cell.angle_beta   90.00
_cell.angle_gamma   90.00
#
_symmetry.space_group_name_H-M   'P 1'
#
loop_
_entity.id
_entity.type
_entity.pdbx_description
1 polymer ?
#
loop_
_entity_poly.entity_id
_entity_poly.type
_entity_poly.pdbx_seq_one_letter_code
_entity_poly.pdbx_strand_id
1 'polypeptide(L)'
;MVLPGAVVGLVAALVALLRAGAPEILELTLYDARAAAAASWQPASREVVLVAVDEDTVRLAGGVHPLPRGALAAIIEEALAAGARVVALDYLLEDPLEGSFADENAALERALASGDVVLATAFPPAQADRAPGRDPRVEEVRRRHARPLGGAARPERFALSTPLPRFALAATALGGVSQRVGPNGRIYALRHVYPAAEGDYLSLPLAAAWLARERPPLRLEAGRLWFGETPVPLEPDGTALVRWFGPHEGRTDAQSTYPEVSAARLLEARLAREGERAAPPAHALEALRGHVAVVTQTLAGTKDKTPTPVNADAVGGEVIANAVDDLLRGRFVRRLPPLGDAAVTFALSLASALLVALLAARAFRPWAVVAVSTAGTGLLLSAWWGATTWALGRGTWLPAFAPMLGALAAAFAADLRLLGLERRDRRFVHDALGRYTSPALVDELLRNRELLDRFGGTRQELTVYFSDIRGFTSFSEQMDPESLVELLNDYLSTLTEVVERHGGYVDKYIGDALMAVWGAPVPTADHALRACAAAVEMRDLVASRRAAWKERFGVEIDAGAGLNTGPMIAGNVGSRRKTNYTVLGDAVNLASRLEGATKIYGVPILIGEGTRAAAGQAIAVRPVDVLQVKGKQQGVPVYELMGLTGALAPARRALLEAWLPALQAYRAGRFVEALAGFEAVQAAAPGDGPAVLYVARCRDLVARPPPPGWDGVHVLHDK
;
A
#
# COMPACT_ATOMS: atom_id res chain seq x y z
N MET A 1 16.12 -1.55 -5.69
CA MET A 1 14.68 -1.70 -5.94
C MET A 1 14.16 -3.11 -5.63
N VAL A 2 14.84 -4.15 -6.05
CA VAL A 2 14.39 -5.55 -5.84
C VAL A 2 14.39 -5.99 -4.36
N LEU A 3 15.37 -5.53 -3.56
CA LEU A 3 15.57 -6.01 -2.19
C LEU A 3 14.34 -5.90 -1.28
N PRO A 4 13.59 -4.77 -1.21
CA PRO A 4 12.38 -4.71 -0.38
C PRO A 4 11.30 -5.70 -0.82
N GLY A 5 11.09 -5.85 -2.14
CA GLY A 5 10.15 -6.83 -2.67
C GLY A 5 10.57 -8.27 -2.38
N ALA A 6 11.86 -8.58 -2.43
CA ALA A 6 12.37 -9.90 -2.07
C ALA A 6 12.18 -10.20 -0.57
N VAL A 7 12.40 -9.22 0.30
CA VAL A 7 12.14 -9.36 1.75
C VAL A 7 10.66 -9.62 2.02
N VAL A 8 9.77 -8.86 1.39
CA VAL A 8 8.31 -9.06 1.50
C VAL A 8 7.93 -10.44 0.98
N GLY A 9 8.50 -10.86 -0.16
CA GLY A 9 8.28 -12.19 -0.71
C GLY A 9 8.74 -13.32 0.21
N LEU A 10 9.85 -13.14 0.91
CA LEU A 10 10.34 -14.10 1.90
C LEU A 10 9.38 -14.21 3.09
N VAL A 11 8.90 -13.08 3.62
CA VAL A 11 7.91 -13.08 4.71
C VAL A 11 6.62 -13.76 4.27
N ALA A 12 6.11 -13.48 3.08
CA ALA A 12 4.92 -14.13 2.54
C ALA A 12 5.13 -15.65 2.36
N ALA A 13 6.32 -16.07 1.92
CA ALA A 13 6.69 -17.47 1.81
C ALA A 13 6.74 -18.18 3.17
N LEU A 14 7.28 -17.54 4.20
CA LEU A 14 7.29 -18.06 5.57
C LEU A 14 5.86 -18.21 6.14
N VAL A 15 4.98 -17.26 5.87
CA VAL A 15 3.56 -17.35 6.23
C VAL A 15 2.88 -18.53 5.51
N ALA A 16 3.20 -18.75 4.24
CA ALA A 16 2.67 -19.86 3.44
C ALA A 16 3.06 -21.24 4.01
N LEU A 17 4.21 -21.35 4.69
CA LEU A 17 4.63 -22.61 5.33
C LEU A 17 3.72 -23.03 6.49
N LEU A 18 3.09 -22.09 7.17
CA LEU A 18 2.31 -22.38 8.38
C LEU A 18 0.99 -23.13 8.11
N ARG A 19 0.38 -22.93 6.94
CA ARG A 19 -0.91 -23.53 6.55
C ARG A 19 -1.95 -23.55 7.67
N ALA A 20 -2.05 -22.45 8.41
CA ALA A 20 -2.91 -22.35 9.58
C ALA A 20 -3.50 -20.95 9.73
N GLY A 21 -4.57 -20.83 10.51
CA GLY A 21 -5.21 -19.57 10.84
C GLY A 21 -5.88 -18.88 9.64
N ALA A 22 -5.92 -17.55 9.65
CA ALA A 22 -6.59 -16.75 8.62
C ALA A 22 -6.06 -16.98 7.20
N PRO A 23 -4.74 -17.13 6.94
CA PRO A 23 -4.24 -17.44 5.60
C PRO A 23 -4.78 -18.75 5.02
N GLU A 24 -4.93 -19.78 5.82
CA GLU A 24 -5.50 -21.06 5.36
C GLU A 24 -7.00 -20.93 5.06
N ILE A 25 -7.76 -20.22 5.87
CA ILE A 25 -9.18 -19.95 5.62
C ILE A 25 -9.37 -19.21 4.29
N LEU A 26 -8.53 -18.20 4.01
CA LEU A 26 -8.58 -17.44 2.77
C LEU A 26 -8.15 -18.30 1.56
N GLU A 27 -7.13 -19.15 1.72
CA GLU A 27 -6.75 -20.11 0.67
C GLU A 27 -7.90 -21.08 0.35
N LEU A 28 -8.59 -21.60 1.37
CA LEU A 28 -9.76 -22.47 1.21
C LEU A 28 -10.92 -21.73 0.51
N THR A 29 -11.16 -20.48 0.85
CA THR A 29 -12.18 -19.66 0.19
C THR A 29 -11.87 -19.47 -1.32
N LEU A 30 -10.61 -19.21 -1.66
CA LEU A 30 -10.16 -19.12 -3.04
C LEU A 30 -10.16 -20.51 -3.73
N TYR A 31 -9.90 -21.58 -2.98
CA TYR A 31 -10.05 -22.95 -3.47
C TYR A 31 -11.49 -23.23 -3.88
N ASP A 32 -12.48 -22.88 -3.06
CA ASP A 32 -13.90 -23.10 -3.35
C ASP A 32 -14.29 -22.48 -4.71
N ALA A 33 -13.91 -21.21 -4.95
CA ALA A 33 -14.20 -20.52 -6.20
C ALA A 33 -13.54 -21.23 -7.41
N ARG A 34 -12.30 -21.72 -7.24
CA ARG A 34 -11.57 -22.45 -8.30
C ARG A 34 -12.12 -23.85 -8.49
N ALA A 35 -12.51 -24.54 -7.41
CA ALA A 35 -13.11 -25.86 -7.47
C ALA A 35 -14.46 -25.80 -8.21
N ALA A 36 -15.30 -24.83 -7.91
CA ALA A 36 -16.55 -24.62 -8.64
C ALA A 36 -16.35 -24.35 -10.12
N ALA A 37 -15.35 -23.50 -10.47
CA ALA A 37 -14.98 -23.24 -11.86
C ALA A 37 -14.41 -24.50 -12.54
N ALA A 38 -13.54 -25.25 -11.88
CA ALA A 38 -12.94 -26.47 -12.42
C ALA A 38 -13.97 -27.60 -12.57
N ALA A 39 -14.92 -27.71 -11.65
CA ALA A 39 -16.00 -28.70 -11.69
C ALA A 39 -16.90 -28.54 -12.92
N SER A 40 -17.13 -27.31 -13.39
CA SER A 40 -17.92 -27.06 -14.59
C SER A 40 -17.35 -27.70 -15.88
N TRP A 41 -16.07 -28.06 -15.87
CA TRP A 41 -15.37 -28.72 -16.99
C TRP A 41 -15.24 -30.24 -16.82
N GLN A 42 -15.71 -30.77 -15.72
CA GLN A 42 -15.52 -32.16 -15.33
C GLN A 42 -16.82 -32.73 -14.79
N PRO A 43 -17.64 -33.33 -15.66
CA PRO A 43 -18.87 -33.95 -15.23
C PRO A 43 -18.59 -35.18 -14.34
N ALA A 44 -19.45 -35.40 -13.36
CA ALA A 44 -19.49 -36.64 -12.58
C ALA A 44 -19.73 -37.84 -13.50
N SER A 45 -19.28 -39.01 -13.06
CA SER A 45 -19.54 -40.24 -13.80
C SER A 45 -20.99 -40.71 -13.63
N ARG A 46 -21.39 -41.65 -14.46
CA ARG A 46 -22.64 -42.40 -14.28
C ARG A 46 -22.44 -43.68 -13.51
N GLU A 47 -21.19 -44.04 -13.14
CA GLU A 47 -20.87 -45.27 -12.41
C GLU A 47 -21.36 -45.29 -10.96
N VAL A 48 -21.75 -44.09 -10.45
CA VAL A 48 -22.30 -43.91 -9.10
C VAL A 48 -23.69 -43.32 -9.22
N VAL A 49 -24.64 -43.87 -8.48
CA VAL A 49 -26.05 -43.45 -8.48
C VAL A 49 -26.48 -43.20 -7.04
N LEU A 50 -27.08 -42.06 -6.78
CA LEU A 50 -27.69 -41.76 -5.48
C LEU A 50 -29.08 -42.41 -5.44
N VAL A 51 -29.35 -43.21 -4.39
CA VAL A 51 -30.66 -43.70 -4.07
C VAL A 51 -31.20 -42.84 -2.94
N ALA A 52 -32.01 -41.84 -3.33
CA ALA A 52 -32.51 -40.82 -2.42
C ALA A 52 -33.70 -41.33 -1.59
N VAL A 53 -33.52 -41.34 -0.29
CA VAL A 53 -34.64 -41.51 0.66
C VAL A 53 -35.27 -40.16 0.91
N ASP A 54 -36.30 -39.87 0.13
CA ASP A 54 -37.07 -38.65 0.08
C ASP A 54 -38.40 -38.72 0.80
N GLU A 55 -39.24 -37.66 0.78
CA GLU A 55 -40.55 -37.62 1.40
C GLU A 55 -41.50 -38.65 0.82
N ASP A 56 -41.40 -38.97 -0.47
CA ASP A 56 -42.23 -39.98 -1.11
C ASP A 56 -41.87 -41.38 -0.61
N THR A 57 -40.59 -41.65 -0.37
CA THR A 57 -40.09 -42.89 0.24
C THR A 57 -40.67 -43.06 1.63
N VAL A 58 -40.57 -42.01 2.47
CA VAL A 58 -41.10 -42.06 3.85
C VAL A 58 -42.61 -42.31 3.83
N ARG A 59 -43.35 -41.64 2.93
CA ARG A 59 -44.80 -41.80 2.77
C ARG A 59 -45.15 -43.27 2.42
N LEU A 60 -44.44 -43.88 1.48
CA LEU A 60 -44.64 -45.26 1.07
C LEU A 60 -44.26 -46.26 2.15
N ALA A 61 -43.31 -45.95 2.99
CA ALA A 61 -42.85 -46.76 4.10
C ALA A 61 -43.74 -46.63 5.38
N GLY A 62 -44.92 -46.01 5.27
CA GLY A 62 -45.86 -45.88 6.38
C GLY A 62 -45.80 -44.54 7.13
N GLY A 63 -45.06 -43.55 6.60
CA GLY A 63 -44.98 -42.16 7.18
C GLY A 63 -44.04 -42.09 8.41
N VAL A 64 -43.21 -43.07 8.66
CA VAL A 64 -42.33 -43.17 9.84
C VAL A 64 -40.89 -42.84 9.47
N HIS A 65 -40.25 -42.00 10.30
CA HIS A 65 -38.84 -41.71 10.19
C HIS A 65 -38.14 -41.85 11.56
N PRO A 66 -36.99 -42.54 11.68
CA PRO A 66 -36.22 -43.18 10.62
C PRO A 66 -36.98 -44.35 9.97
N LEU A 67 -36.60 -44.66 8.70
CA LEU A 67 -37.27 -45.70 7.92
C LEU A 67 -37.34 -47.05 8.68
N PRO A 68 -38.50 -47.77 8.60
CA PRO A 68 -38.61 -49.12 9.08
C PRO A 68 -37.55 -50.03 8.45
N ARG A 69 -37.01 -50.97 9.22
CA ARG A 69 -35.95 -51.90 8.74
C ARG A 69 -36.43 -52.78 7.60
N GLY A 70 -37.73 -53.13 7.56
CA GLY A 70 -38.34 -53.79 6.44
C GLY A 70 -38.30 -53.00 5.14
N ALA A 71 -38.50 -51.67 5.22
CA ALA A 71 -38.37 -50.79 4.04
C ALA A 71 -36.93 -50.69 3.56
N LEU A 72 -35.95 -50.57 4.48
CA LEU A 72 -34.52 -50.61 4.10
C LEU A 72 -34.14 -51.94 3.46
N ALA A 73 -34.65 -53.06 3.97
CA ALA A 73 -34.45 -54.39 3.39
C ALA A 73 -34.98 -54.42 1.93
N ALA A 74 -36.20 -53.96 1.72
CA ALA A 74 -36.79 -53.88 0.37
C ALA A 74 -35.99 -52.98 -0.59
N ILE A 75 -35.51 -51.84 -0.13
CA ILE A 75 -34.67 -50.94 -0.94
C ILE A 75 -33.37 -51.65 -1.39
N ILE A 76 -32.69 -52.33 -0.48
CA ILE A 76 -31.44 -53.07 -0.77
C ILE A 76 -31.71 -54.22 -1.79
N GLU A 77 -32.71 -55.05 -1.51
CA GLU A 77 -33.07 -56.18 -2.37
C GLU A 77 -33.46 -55.73 -3.78
N GLU A 78 -34.27 -54.64 -3.88
CA GLU A 78 -34.72 -54.13 -5.17
C GLU A 78 -33.60 -53.43 -5.95
N ALA A 79 -32.68 -52.73 -5.26
CA ALA A 79 -31.52 -52.11 -5.92
C ALA A 79 -30.60 -53.21 -6.52
N LEU A 80 -30.34 -54.28 -5.78
CA LEU A 80 -29.58 -55.46 -6.28
C LEU A 80 -30.33 -56.15 -7.42
N ALA A 81 -31.65 -56.30 -7.31
CA ALA A 81 -32.48 -56.91 -8.37
C ALA A 81 -32.53 -56.04 -9.64
N ALA A 82 -32.45 -54.72 -9.53
CA ALA A 82 -32.30 -53.77 -10.64
C ALA A 82 -30.91 -53.81 -11.29
N GLY A 83 -29.99 -54.60 -10.69
CA GLY A 83 -28.64 -54.80 -11.22
C GLY A 83 -27.59 -53.85 -10.65
N ALA A 84 -27.84 -53.25 -9.51
CA ALA A 84 -26.78 -52.50 -8.81
C ALA A 84 -25.63 -53.48 -8.47
N ARG A 85 -24.38 -53.02 -8.77
CA ARG A 85 -23.18 -53.82 -8.54
C ARG A 85 -22.81 -53.88 -7.06
N VAL A 86 -22.96 -52.77 -6.37
CA VAL A 86 -22.74 -52.60 -4.92
C VAL A 86 -23.79 -51.67 -4.36
N VAL A 87 -24.30 -51.96 -3.17
CA VAL A 87 -25.16 -51.04 -2.42
C VAL A 87 -24.38 -50.52 -1.22
N ALA A 88 -24.09 -49.22 -1.19
CA ALA A 88 -23.50 -48.54 -0.04
C ALA A 88 -24.62 -47.87 0.78
N LEU A 89 -24.86 -48.40 1.98
CA LEU A 89 -25.93 -47.92 2.86
C LEU A 89 -25.40 -46.92 3.87
N ASP A 90 -25.73 -45.64 3.69
CA ASP A 90 -25.34 -44.53 4.57
C ASP A 90 -26.33 -44.41 5.74
N TYR A 91 -26.40 -45.47 6.52
CA TYR A 91 -27.26 -45.58 7.70
C TYR A 91 -26.50 -46.23 8.86
N LEU A 92 -26.50 -45.57 10.01
CA LEU A 92 -25.95 -46.10 11.25
C LEU A 92 -27.03 -46.95 11.96
N LEU A 93 -26.86 -48.28 11.98
CA LEU A 93 -27.81 -49.22 12.58
C LEU A 93 -27.34 -49.63 13.98
N GLU A 94 -27.30 -48.67 14.90
CA GLU A 94 -26.77 -48.84 16.26
C GLU A 94 -27.88 -49.17 17.30
N ASP A 95 -29.13 -48.73 17.05
CA ASP A 95 -30.24 -48.91 18.00
C ASP A 95 -30.80 -50.32 18.01
N PRO A 96 -30.87 -51.01 19.17
CA PRO A 96 -31.51 -52.31 19.31
C PRO A 96 -33.03 -52.13 19.39
N LEU A 97 -33.70 -51.96 18.23
CA LEU A 97 -35.16 -52.08 18.21
C LEU A 97 -35.54 -53.51 18.50
N GLU A 98 -35.82 -53.83 19.75
CA GLU A 98 -36.21 -55.20 20.22
C GLU A 98 -37.75 -55.38 20.26
N GLY A 99 -38.21 -56.60 20.26
CA GLY A 99 -39.63 -56.93 20.39
C GLY A 99 -40.38 -57.13 19.07
N SER A 100 -41.38 -56.28 18.78
CA SER A 100 -42.27 -56.39 17.59
C SER A 100 -41.59 -56.24 16.23
N PHE A 101 -40.30 -55.91 16.22
CA PHE A 101 -39.49 -55.74 15.00
C PHE A 101 -38.60 -56.92 14.62
N ALA A 102 -38.81 -58.10 15.22
CA ALA A 102 -37.98 -59.28 14.99
C ALA A 102 -37.98 -59.71 13.50
N ASP A 103 -39.12 -59.70 12.85
CA ASP A 103 -39.27 -60.06 11.43
C ASP A 103 -38.60 -59.07 10.50
N GLU A 104 -38.72 -57.76 10.80
CA GLU A 104 -38.05 -56.71 10.04
C GLU A 104 -36.53 -56.80 10.20
N ASN A 105 -36.04 -57.11 11.40
CA ASN A 105 -34.64 -57.34 11.66
C ASN A 105 -34.10 -58.54 10.86
N ALA A 106 -34.86 -59.63 10.80
CA ALA A 106 -34.48 -60.78 10.01
C ALA A 106 -34.53 -60.52 8.48
N ALA A 107 -35.49 -59.74 8.04
CA ALA A 107 -35.54 -59.28 6.63
C ALA A 107 -34.33 -58.43 6.27
N LEU A 108 -33.96 -57.44 7.09
CA LEU A 108 -32.78 -56.60 6.85
C LEU A 108 -31.48 -57.39 6.87
N GLU A 109 -31.35 -58.34 7.80
CA GLU A 109 -30.19 -59.24 7.89
C GLU A 109 -30.03 -60.07 6.58
N ARG A 110 -31.10 -60.59 6.03
CA ARG A 110 -31.12 -61.35 4.77
C ARG A 110 -30.76 -60.42 3.60
N ALA A 111 -31.31 -59.18 3.55
CA ALA A 111 -31.02 -58.21 2.52
C ALA A 111 -29.53 -57.80 2.51
N LEU A 112 -28.95 -57.56 3.70
CA LEU A 112 -27.52 -57.25 3.84
C LEU A 112 -26.60 -58.40 3.36
N ALA A 113 -27.08 -59.66 3.46
CA ALA A 113 -26.35 -60.85 3.01
C ALA A 113 -26.61 -61.25 1.54
N SER A 114 -27.55 -60.60 0.84
CA SER A 114 -28.00 -61.00 -0.49
C SER A 114 -27.11 -60.57 -1.65
N GLY A 115 -26.11 -59.74 -1.39
CA GLY A 115 -25.19 -59.24 -2.41
C GLY A 115 -24.03 -58.43 -1.81
N ASP A 116 -23.34 -57.69 -2.66
CA ASP A 116 -22.25 -56.79 -2.22
C ASP A 116 -22.84 -55.52 -1.58
N VAL A 117 -23.07 -55.59 -0.25
CA VAL A 117 -23.62 -54.49 0.54
C VAL A 117 -22.56 -53.99 1.52
N VAL A 118 -22.35 -52.67 1.55
CA VAL A 118 -21.50 -51.99 2.52
C VAL A 118 -22.36 -51.24 3.53
N LEU A 119 -22.23 -51.54 4.80
CA LEU A 119 -22.94 -50.88 5.87
C LEU A 119 -22.09 -49.80 6.53
N ALA A 120 -22.67 -48.59 6.70
CA ALA A 120 -22.01 -47.48 7.36
C ALA A 120 -21.75 -47.75 8.84
N THR A 121 -20.65 -47.26 9.33
CA THR A 121 -20.27 -47.28 10.75
C THR A 121 -19.46 -46.05 11.12
N ALA A 122 -19.46 -45.68 12.41
CA ALA A 122 -18.67 -44.57 12.90
C ALA A 122 -17.33 -45.04 13.49
N PHE A 123 -16.32 -44.18 13.34
CA PHE A 123 -14.99 -44.38 13.93
C PHE A 123 -14.59 -43.14 14.74
N PRO A 124 -15.10 -43.00 16.00
CA PRO A 124 -14.62 -41.92 16.87
C PRO A 124 -13.16 -42.17 17.25
N PRO A 125 -12.41 -41.11 17.57
CA PRO A 125 -11.05 -41.22 18.11
C PRO A 125 -11.07 -42.11 19.36
N ALA A 126 -10.12 -43.03 19.47
CA ALA A 126 -10.03 -43.95 20.63
C ALA A 126 -9.73 -43.14 21.89
N GLN A 127 -10.61 -43.25 22.89
CA GLN A 127 -10.38 -42.70 24.22
C GLN A 127 -9.57 -43.72 25.04
N ALA A 128 -8.52 -43.25 25.72
CA ALA A 128 -7.58 -44.12 26.44
C ALA A 128 -8.23 -45.01 27.56
N ASP A 129 -9.41 -44.64 28.04
CA ASP A 129 -10.01 -45.24 29.25
C ASP A 129 -11.23 -46.17 29.03
N ARG A 130 -11.66 -46.34 27.77
CA ARG A 130 -12.75 -47.28 27.51
C ARG A 130 -12.20 -48.66 27.10
N ALA A 131 -12.13 -49.58 28.05
CA ALA A 131 -11.95 -50.99 27.72
C ALA A 131 -13.10 -51.44 26.80
N PRO A 132 -12.82 -52.02 25.63
CA PRO A 132 -13.88 -52.56 24.76
C PRO A 132 -14.70 -53.59 25.52
N GLY A 133 -16.03 -53.45 25.47
CA GLY A 133 -16.93 -54.46 26.02
C GLY A 133 -16.59 -55.82 25.45
N ARG A 134 -16.59 -56.85 26.31
CA ARG A 134 -16.26 -58.26 25.95
C ARG A 134 -17.46 -58.98 25.31
N ASP A 135 -18.19 -58.35 24.40
CA ASP A 135 -19.22 -59.10 23.62
C ASP A 135 -18.52 -59.96 22.55
N PRO A 136 -18.62 -61.29 22.61
CA PRO A 136 -17.99 -62.17 21.63
C PRO A 136 -18.38 -61.85 20.16
N ARG A 137 -19.62 -61.39 19.95
CA ARG A 137 -20.09 -60.99 18.60
C ARG A 137 -19.41 -59.74 18.06
N VAL A 138 -19.14 -58.79 18.89
CA VAL A 138 -18.38 -57.61 18.52
C VAL A 138 -16.95 -57.99 18.14
N GLU A 139 -16.35 -58.91 18.86
CA GLU A 139 -15.01 -59.42 18.54
C GLU A 139 -15.00 -60.21 17.21
N GLU A 140 -16.07 -60.88 16.88
CA GLU A 140 -16.23 -61.54 15.58
C GLU A 140 -16.37 -60.53 14.45
N VAL A 141 -17.14 -59.42 14.63
CA VAL A 141 -17.25 -58.31 13.71
C VAL A 141 -15.88 -57.71 13.45
N ARG A 142 -15.09 -57.44 14.49
CA ARG A 142 -13.73 -56.92 14.39
C ARG A 142 -12.85 -57.83 13.55
N ARG A 143 -12.79 -59.13 13.85
CA ARG A 143 -11.99 -60.10 13.09
C ARG A 143 -12.40 -60.21 11.64
N ARG A 144 -13.68 -60.07 11.31
CA ARG A 144 -14.20 -60.19 9.95
C ARG A 144 -13.86 -58.97 9.09
N HIS A 145 -13.91 -57.76 9.65
CA HIS A 145 -13.83 -56.52 8.90
C HIS A 145 -12.50 -55.77 9.04
N ALA A 146 -11.71 -56.02 10.09
CA ALA A 146 -10.36 -55.48 10.22
C ALA A 146 -9.42 -56.10 9.18
N ARG A 147 -8.54 -55.27 8.60
CA ARG A 147 -7.61 -55.66 7.54
C ARG A 147 -6.19 -55.21 7.88
N PRO A 148 -5.19 -56.05 7.68
CA PRO A 148 -3.81 -55.66 7.81
C PRO A 148 -3.36 -54.98 6.51
N LEU A 149 -3.37 -53.62 6.43
CA LEU A 149 -2.95 -52.91 5.24
C LEU A 149 -1.44 -52.61 5.21
N GLY A 150 -0.71 -52.90 6.30
CA GLY A 150 0.72 -52.59 6.44
C GLY A 150 0.98 -51.14 6.71
N GLY A 151 2.27 -50.76 6.82
CA GLY A 151 2.74 -49.40 7.03
C GLY A 151 3.23 -49.12 8.45
N ALA A 152 3.87 -47.98 8.66
CA ALA A 152 4.39 -47.54 9.95
C ALA A 152 3.26 -47.25 10.94
N ALA A 153 3.57 -47.40 12.24
CA ALA A 153 2.64 -47.07 13.33
C ALA A 153 2.07 -45.67 13.19
N ARG A 154 0.76 -45.52 13.19
CA ARG A 154 0.08 -44.25 13.01
C ARG A 154 -0.24 -43.62 14.37
N PRO A 155 -0.11 -42.31 14.51
CA PRO A 155 -0.30 -41.60 15.79
C PRO A 155 -1.78 -41.62 16.25
N GLU A 156 -2.73 -41.59 15.30
CA GLU A 156 -4.16 -41.61 15.62
C GLU A 156 -4.71 -43.03 15.57
N ARG A 157 -5.39 -43.46 16.64
CA ARG A 157 -6.15 -44.68 16.68
C ARG A 157 -7.63 -44.37 16.79
N PHE A 158 -8.45 -45.19 16.13
CA PHE A 158 -9.88 -45.04 16.10
C PHE A 158 -10.50 -46.28 16.83
N ALA A 159 -11.69 -46.07 17.34
CA ALA A 159 -12.51 -47.16 17.91
C ALA A 159 -13.68 -47.44 16.98
N LEU A 160 -13.95 -48.70 16.68
CA LEU A 160 -15.12 -49.09 15.92
C LEU A 160 -16.38 -48.86 16.80
N SER A 161 -17.29 -47.96 16.36
CA SER A 161 -18.65 -47.90 16.87
C SER A 161 -19.44 -48.99 16.14
N THR A 162 -19.56 -50.12 16.78
CA THR A 162 -20.10 -51.33 16.13
C THR A 162 -21.59 -51.15 15.85
N PRO A 163 -22.05 -51.22 14.57
CA PRO A 163 -23.46 -51.47 14.30
C PRO A 163 -23.94 -52.72 15.04
N LEU A 164 -25.24 -52.91 15.18
CA LEU A 164 -25.74 -54.13 15.78
C LEU A 164 -25.03 -55.35 15.19
N PRO A 165 -24.38 -56.23 16.00
CA PRO A 165 -23.48 -57.27 15.50
C PRO A 165 -24.11 -58.17 14.44
N ARG A 166 -25.42 -58.42 14.52
CA ARG A 166 -26.18 -59.26 13.54
C ARG A 166 -26.13 -58.64 12.14
N PHE A 167 -26.26 -57.27 12.01
CA PHE A 167 -26.22 -56.57 10.73
C PHE A 167 -24.78 -56.41 10.25
N ALA A 168 -23.87 -56.09 11.16
CA ALA A 168 -22.46 -55.99 10.84
C ALA A 168 -21.89 -57.33 10.30
N LEU A 169 -22.30 -58.46 10.85
CA LEU A 169 -21.89 -59.79 10.38
C LEU A 169 -22.60 -60.20 9.08
N ALA A 170 -23.81 -59.72 8.81
CA ALA A 170 -24.52 -59.98 7.56
C ALA A 170 -23.95 -59.18 6.37
N ALA A 171 -23.53 -57.94 6.57
CA ALA A 171 -22.98 -57.08 5.54
C ALA A 171 -21.66 -57.64 4.97
N THR A 172 -21.43 -57.44 3.66
CA THR A 172 -20.20 -57.85 2.98
C THR A 172 -19.00 -57.05 3.46
N ALA A 173 -19.18 -55.78 3.77
CA ALA A 173 -18.15 -54.88 4.35
C ALA A 173 -18.78 -53.85 5.28
N LEU A 174 -17.96 -53.35 6.23
CA LEU A 174 -18.24 -52.15 6.98
C LEU A 174 -17.45 -51.00 6.42
N GLY A 175 -18.03 -49.77 6.44
CA GLY A 175 -17.40 -48.60 5.94
C GLY A 175 -17.58 -47.37 6.84
N GLY A 176 -16.47 -46.72 7.18
CA GLY A 176 -16.49 -45.51 8.01
C GLY A 176 -17.06 -44.28 7.28
N VAL A 177 -17.96 -43.55 7.96
CA VAL A 177 -18.57 -42.32 7.46
C VAL A 177 -18.11 -41.08 8.21
N SER A 178 -17.10 -41.21 9.10
CA SER A 178 -16.59 -40.09 9.85
C SER A 178 -15.91 -39.08 8.92
N GLN A 179 -16.36 -37.85 8.94
CA GLN A 179 -15.92 -36.77 8.08
C GLN A 179 -15.16 -35.71 8.87
N ARG A 180 -14.19 -35.09 8.28
CA ARG A 180 -13.49 -33.94 8.86
C ARG A 180 -13.92 -32.65 8.17
N VAL A 181 -14.57 -31.81 8.93
CA VAL A 181 -14.99 -30.48 8.47
C VAL A 181 -13.80 -29.54 8.54
N GLY A 182 -13.54 -28.81 7.47
CA GLY A 182 -12.51 -27.77 7.42
C GLY A 182 -12.87 -26.54 8.28
N PRO A 183 -11.94 -25.64 8.51
CA PRO A 183 -12.14 -24.47 9.39
C PRO A 183 -13.23 -23.49 8.90
N ASN A 184 -13.64 -23.56 7.64
CA ASN A 184 -14.75 -22.79 7.07
C ASN A 184 -16.06 -23.57 7.00
N GLY A 185 -16.16 -24.72 7.68
CA GLY A 185 -17.38 -25.53 7.73
C GLY A 185 -17.62 -26.42 6.52
N ARG A 186 -16.68 -26.54 5.58
CA ARG A 186 -16.81 -27.37 4.36
C ARG A 186 -15.91 -28.58 4.40
N ILE A 187 -16.26 -29.63 3.63
CA ILE A 187 -15.45 -30.83 3.50
C ILE A 187 -14.51 -30.71 2.31
N TYR A 188 -13.21 -30.94 2.55
CA TYR A 188 -12.17 -30.94 1.52
C TYR A 188 -11.47 -32.28 1.39
N ALA A 189 -11.48 -33.09 2.46
CA ALA A 189 -10.77 -34.34 2.51
C ALA A 189 -11.56 -35.38 3.30
N LEU A 190 -11.39 -36.65 2.96
CA LEU A 190 -11.97 -37.78 3.65
C LEU A 190 -10.88 -38.74 4.11
N ARG A 191 -11.11 -39.39 5.23
CA ARG A 191 -10.25 -40.47 5.70
C ARG A 191 -10.72 -41.78 5.06
N HIS A 192 -9.86 -42.42 4.28
CA HIS A 192 -10.18 -43.67 3.64
C HIS A 192 -9.81 -44.89 4.47
N VAL A 193 -8.91 -44.77 5.42
CA VAL A 193 -8.47 -45.86 6.30
C VAL A 193 -8.48 -45.41 7.75
N TYR A 194 -9.12 -46.18 8.61
CA TYR A 194 -9.23 -45.97 10.05
C TYR A 194 -8.39 -46.99 10.80
N PRO A 195 -7.19 -46.64 11.27
CA PRO A 195 -6.36 -47.54 12.05
C PRO A 195 -6.95 -47.75 13.44
N ALA A 196 -7.24 -49.02 13.80
CA ALA A 196 -7.71 -49.43 15.10
C ALA A 196 -6.73 -50.42 15.77
N ALA A 197 -7.03 -50.85 16.99
CA ALA A 197 -6.14 -51.75 17.73
C ALA A 197 -6.02 -53.14 17.09
N GLU A 198 -7.10 -53.61 16.49
CA GLU A 198 -7.25 -54.95 15.87
C GLU A 198 -6.86 -54.95 14.37
N GLY A 199 -6.65 -53.81 13.75
CA GLY A 199 -6.34 -53.67 12.32
C GLY A 199 -6.92 -52.41 11.73
N ASP A 200 -6.87 -52.31 10.41
CA ASP A 200 -7.34 -51.13 9.66
C ASP A 200 -8.76 -51.37 9.13
N TYR A 201 -9.62 -50.37 9.22
CA TYR A 201 -10.96 -50.38 8.62
C TYR A 201 -11.03 -49.40 7.46
N LEU A 202 -11.88 -49.73 6.47
CA LEU A 202 -12.07 -48.90 5.28
C LEU A 202 -13.15 -47.84 5.52
N SER A 203 -13.08 -46.73 4.77
CA SER A 203 -14.23 -45.82 4.64
C SER A 203 -15.36 -46.45 3.83
N LEU A 204 -16.57 -45.93 3.96
CA LEU A 204 -17.72 -46.35 3.15
C LEU A 204 -17.43 -46.20 1.65
N PRO A 205 -16.89 -45.05 1.16
CA PRO A 205 -16.49 -44.89 -0.23
C PRO A 205 -15.43 -45.90 -0.68
N LEU A 206 -14.39 -46.14 0.14
CA LEU A 206 -13.31 -47.07 -0.24
C LEU A 206 -13.83 -48.53 -0.25
N ALA A 207 -14.65 -48.93 0.71
CA ALA A 207 -15.23 -50.25 0.75
C ALA A 207 -16.17 -50.52 -0.45
N ALA A 208 -17.00 -49.51 -0.82
CA ALA A 208 -17.88 -49.61 -1.97
C ALA A 208 -17.09 -49.69 -3.30
N ALA A 209 -16.10 -48.83 -3.50
CA ALA A 209 -15.24 -48.86 -4.68
C ALA A 209 -14.41 -50.16 -4.75
N TRP A 210 -13.95 -50.67 -3.60
CA TRP A 210 -13.20 -51.92 -3.50
C TRP A 210 -14.02 -53.14 -3.91
N LEU A 211 -15.28 -53.21 -3.51
CA LEU A 211 -16.21 -54.28 -3.96
C LEU A 211 -16.53 -54.08 -5.46
N ALA A 212 -16.80 -52.87 -5.91
CA ALA A 212 -17.12 -52.58 -7.29
C ALA A 212 -15.97 -52.90 -8.28
N ARG A 213 -14.73 -52.91 -7.82
CA ARG A 213 -13.54 -53.28 -8.61
C ARG A 213 -13.07 -54.72 -8.33
N GLU A 214 -13.94 -55.57 -7.80
CA GLU A 214 -13.68 -57.02 -7.54
C GLU A 214 -12.52 -57.24 -6.55
N ARG A 215 -12.45 -56.40 -5.53
CA ARG A 215 -11.56 -56.54 -4.37
C ARG A 215 -10.07 -56.48 -4.71
N PRO A 216 -9.57 -55.43 -5.41
CA PRO A 216 -8.16 -55.30 -5.70
C PRO A 216 -7.32 -55.24 -4.41
N PRO A 217 -6.02 -55.59 -4.47
CA PRO A 217 -5.16 -55.51 -3.30
C PRO A 217 -5.07 -54.08 -2.77
N LEU A 218 -5.23 -53.93 -1.44
CA LEU A 218 -5.05 -52.65 -0.74
C LEU A 218 -3.73 -52.68 0.03
N ARG A 219 -2.93 -51.64 -0.10
CA ARG A 219 -1.66 -51.50 0.61
C ARG A 219 -1.48 -50.07 1.05
N LEU A 220 -0.82 -49.86 2.19
CA LEU A 220 -0.47 -48.54 2.66
C LEU A 220 1.05 -48.42 2.75
N GLU A 221 1.65 -47.67 1.89
CA GLU A 221 3.10 -47.52 1.77
C GLU A 221 3.50 -46.06 1.57
N ALA A 222 4.51 -45.59 2.30
CA ALA A 222 5.13 -44.27 2.13
C ALA A 222 4.12 -43.11 2.05
N GLY A 223 3.08 -43.10 2.90
CA GLY A 223 2.07 -42.03 2.93
C GLY A 223 1.09 -42.05 1.74
N ARG A 224 0.95 -43.19 1.06
CA ARG A 224 -0.01 -43.42 -0.02
C ARG A 224 -0.83 -44.68 0.25
N LEU A 225 -2.10 -44.60 -0.02
CA LEU A 225 -2.96 -45.77 -0.10
C LEU A 225 -2.93 -46.29 -1.55
N TRP A 226 -2.56 -47.55 -1.73
CA TRP A 226 -2.62 -48.21 -3.02
C TRP A 226 -3.94 -48.95 -3.16
N PHE A 227 -4.73 -48.55 -4.15
CA PHE A 227 -5.97 -49.18 -4.56
C PHE A 227 -5.70 -49.97 -5.84
N GLY A 228 -5.38 -51.24 -5.71
CA GLY A 228 -4.76 -52.01 -6.78
C GLY A 228 -3.40 -51.40 -7.16
N GLU A 229 -3.28 -50.97 -8.41
CA GLU A 229 -2.08 -50.25 -8.91
C GLU A 229 -2.22 -48.73 -8.84
N THR A 230 -3.36 -48.22 -8.44
CA THR A 230 -3.64 -46.78 -8.42
C THR A 230 -3.23 -46.18 -7.05
N PRO A 231 -2.29 -45.24 -7.02
CA PRO A 231 -1.89 -44.54 -5.81
C PRO A 231 -2.88 -43.44 -5.43
N VAL A 232 -3.48 -43.53 -4.25
CA VAL A 232 -4.29 -42.48 -3.64
C VAL A 232 -3.37 -41.63 -2.77
N PRO A 233 -3.14 -40.36 -3.09
CA PRO A 233 -2.29 -39.47 -2.28
C PRO A 233 -2.95 -39.19 -0.95
N LEU A 234 -2.21 -39.33 0.15
CA LEU A 234 -2.69 -39.00 1.49
C LEU A 234 -1.98 -37.75 1.99
N GLU A 235 -2.73 -36.91 2.67
CA GLU A 235 -2.20 -35.78 3.45
C GLU A 235 -1.46 -36.33 4.71
N PRO A 236 -0.63 -35.51 5.38
CA PRO A 236 0.12 -35.97 6.57
C PRO A 236 -0.74 -36.52 7.70
N ASP A 237 -2.00 -36.08 7.78
CA ASP A 237 -2.98 -36.57 8.75
C ASP A 237 -3.68 -37.91 8.33
N GLY A 238 -3.30 -38.45 7.18
CA GLY A 238 -3.87 -39.68 6.64
C GLY A 238 -5.21 -39.53 5.91
N THR A 239 -5.65 -38.30 5.64
CA THR A 239 -6.81 -38.03 4.81
C THR A 239 -6.41 -37.90 3.33
N ALA A 240 -7.36 -38.14 2.42
CA ALA A 240 -7.21 -37.88 0.98
C ALA A 240 -8.09 -36.69 0.58
N LEU A 241 -7.53 -35.77 -0.23
CA LEU A 241 -8.28 -34.64 -0.80
C LEU A 241 -9.30 -35.17 -1.80
N VAL A 242 -10.52 -34.67 -1.69
CA VAL A 242 -11.62 -34.99 -2.61
C VAL A 242 -11.55 -34.11 -3.84
N ARG A 243 -11.69 -34.70 -5.01
CA ARG A 243 -11.84 -34.01 -6.27
C ARG A 243 -13.33 -33.79 -6.55
N TRP A 244 -13.72 -32.53 -6.62
CA TRP A 244 -15.13 -32.17 -6.81
C TRP A 244 -15.46 -32.13 -8.30
N PHE A 245 -16.57 -32.80 -8.66
CA PHE A 245 -17.11 -32.84 -10.03
C PHE A 245 -18.32 -31.92 -10.18
N GLY A 246 -18.57 -31.47 -11.39
CA GLY A 246 -19.81 -30.79 -11.75
C GLY A 246 -20.95 -31.78 -12.06
N PRO A 247 -22.15 -31.28 -12.35
CA PRO A 247 -23.30 -32.12 -12.68
C PRO A 247 -22.97 -33.10 -13.82
N HIS A 248 -23.49 -34.29 -13.76
CA HIS A 248 -23.32 -35.29 -14.84
C HIS A 248 -23.94 -34.80 -16.16
N GLU A 249 -23.45 -35.28 -17.30
CA GLU A 249 -23.88 -34.82 -18.61
C GLU A 249 -25.40 -34.91 -18.81
N GLY A 250 -25.99 -33.81 -19.29
CA GLY A 250 -27.40 -33.69 -19.67
C GLY A 250 -28.31 -33.05 -18.64
N ARG A 251 -27.77 -32.56 -17.49
CA ARG A 251 -28.56 -31.88 -16.45
C ARG A 251 -28.12 -30.43 -16.23
N THR A 252 -29.05 -29.51 -16.43
CA THR A 252 -28.81 -28.06 -16.28
C THR A 252 -29.39 -27.48 -14.99
N ASP A 253 -30.26 -28.22 -14.29
CA ASP A 253 -31.07 -27.84 -13.13
C ASP A 253 -30.86 -28.75 -11.92
N ALA A 254 -29.69 -29.38 -11.83
CA ALA A 254 -29.45 -30.46 -10.91
C ALA A 254 -29.38 -30.02 -9.43
N GLN A 255 -30.26 -30.49 -8.61
CA GLN A 255 -30.15 -30.52 -7.16
C GLN A 255 -29.03 -31.49 -6.68
N SER A 256 -28.65 -32.47 -7.49
CA SER A 256 -27.60 -33.46 -7.24
C SER A 256 -26.57 -33.51 -8.37
N THR A 257 -25.29 -33.67 -8.01
CA THR A 257 -24.18 -33.86 -8.94
C THR A 257 -24.27 -35.19 -9.70
N TYR A 258 -24.80 -36.22 -9.08
CA TYR A 258 -24.88 -37.61 -9.57
C TYR A 258 -26.28 -37.97 -10.08
N PRO A 259 -26.41 -38.98 -10.93
CA PRO A 259 -27.73 -39.58 -11.24
C PRO A 259 -28.44 -39.99 -9.95
N GLU A 260 -29.71 -39.64 -9.85
CA GLU A 260 -30.51 -39.88 -8.66
C GLU A 260 -31.75 -40.72 -8.98
N VAL A 261 -32.00 -41.71 -8.13
CA VAL A 261 -33.19 -42.57 -8.17
C VAL A 261 -33.88 -42.44 -6.81
N SER A 262 -35.12 -41.98 -6.76
CA SER A 262 -35.91 -42.04 -5.51
C SER A 262 -36.05 -43.45 -5.02
N ALA A 263 -35.78 -43.69 -3.74
CA ALA A 263 -35.98 -44.99 -3.10
C ALA A 263 -37.47 -45.41 -3.09
N ALA A 264 -38.39 -44.43 -3.24
CA ALA A 264 -39.81 -44.73 -3.46
C ALA A 264 -40.04 -45.61 -4.67
N ARG A 265 -39.25 -45.45 -5.76
CA ARG A 265 -39.37 -46.29 -6.97
C ARG A 265 -38.98 -47.75 -6.73
N LEU A 266 -38.02 -47.97 -5.84
CA LEU A 266 -37.64 -49.33 -5.38
C LEU A 266 -38.75 -49.96 -4.53
N LEU A 267 -39.35 -49.21 -3.61
CA LEU A 267 -40.49 -49.69 -2.85
C LEU A 267 -41.71 -49.93 -3.74
N GLU A 268 -41.99 -49.11 -4.75
CA GLU A 268 -43.04 -49.38 -5.74
C GLU A 268 -42.78 -50.69 -6.50
N ALA A 269 -41.53 -50.95 -6.90
CA ALA A 269 -41.16 -52.19 -7.56
C ALA A 269 -41.41 -53.42 -6.64
N ARG A 270 -41.14 -53.28 -5.35
CA ARG A 270 -41.46 -54.33 -4.36
C ARG A 270 -42.96 -54.57 -4.26
N LEU A 271 -43.74 -53.51 -4.03
CA LEU A 271 -45.19 -53.59 -3.93
C LEU A 271 -45.87 -54.15 -5.22
N ALA A 272 -45.27 -53.83 -6.37
CA ALA A 272 -45.73 -54.43 -7.64
C ALA A 272 -45.51 -55.90 -7.76
N ARG A 273 -44.38 -56.42 -7.23
CA ARG A 273 -44.12 -57.88 -7.13
C ARG A 273 -45.06 -58.57 -6.18
N GLU A 274 -45.47 -57.88 -5.14
CA GLU A 274 -46.44 -58.40 -4.16
C GLU A 274 -47.89 -58.29 -4.62
N GLY A 275 -48.13 -57.64 -5.81
CA GLY A 275 -49.44 -57.48 -6.40
C GLY A 275 -50.25 -56.28 -5.85
N GLU A 276 -49.62 -55.42 -5.05
CA GLU A 276 -50.29 -54.31 -4.35
C GLU A 276 -50.31 -53.02 -5.15
N ARG A 277 -49.43 -52.89 -6.16
CA ARG A 277 -49.31 -51.69 -6.97
C ARG A 277 -48.86 -51.97 -8.43
N ALA A 278 -49.01 -50.95 -9.29
CA ALA A 278 -48.42 -51.00 -10.62
C ALA A 278 -46.88 -50.82 -10.57
N ALA A 279 -46.18 -51.54 -11.42
CA ALA A 279 -44.73 -51.49 -11.51
C ALA A 279 -44.28 -50.06 -11.94
N PRO A 280 -43.17 -49.54 -11.39
CA PRO A 280 -42.63 -48.29 -11.87
C PRO A 280 -42.17 -48.43 -13.35
N PRO A 281 -42.02 -47.34 -14.09
CA PRO A 281 -41.54 -47.38 -15.48
C PRO A 281 -40.15 -48.05 -15.54
N ALA A 282 -39.94 -48.94 -16.52
CA ALA A 282 -38.71 -49.72 -16.63
C ALA A 282 -37.42 -48.87 -16.63
N HIS A 283 -37.48 -47.70 -17.21
CA HIS A 283 -36.36 -46.76 -17.26
C HIS A 283 -36.02 -46.14 -15.89
N ALA A 284 -36.96 -46.16 -14.92
CA ALA A 284 -36.74 -45.48 -13.62
C ALA A 284 -35.62 -46.12 -12.79
N LEU A 285 -35.34 -47.41 -12.98
CA LEU A 285 -34.31 -48.17 -12.26
C LEU A 285 -33.09 -48.51 -13.14
N GLU A 286 -33.11 -48.15 -14.44
CA GLU A 286 -32.06 -48.49 -15.39
C GLU A 286 -30.70 -47.91 -14.99
N ALA A 287 -30.71 -46.74 -14.36
CA ALA A 287 -29.51 -46.06 -13.88
C ALA A 287 -28.71 -46.91 -12.85
N LEU A 288 -29.33 -47.86 -12.17
CA LEU A 288 -28.68 -48.70 -11.17
C LEU A 288 -27.84 -49.84 -11.77
N ARG A 289 -28.13 -50.26 -13.02
CA ARG A 289 -27.56 -51.44 -13.62
C ARG A 289 -26.04 -51.35 -13.81
N GLY A 290 -25.28 -52.15 -13.12
CA GLY A 290 -23.83 -52.24 -13.19
C GLY A 290 -23.10 -51.16 -12.38
N HIS A 291 -23.83 -50.28 -11.69
CA HIS A 291 -23.31 -49.14 -10.98
C HIS A 291 -23.33 -49.31 -9.45
N VAL A 292 -22.62 -48.41 -8.74
CA VAL A 292 -22.63 -48.34 -7.29
C VAL A 292 -23.82 -47.49 -6.83
N ALA A 293 -24.73 -48.07 -6.07
CA ALA A 293 -25.87 -47.39 -5.48
C ALA A 293 -25.54 -46.90 -4.08
N VAL A 294 -25.59 -45.59 -3.86
CA VAL A 294 -25.39 -44.99 -2.55
C VAL A 294 -26.75 -44.59 -1.99
N VAL A 295 -27.21 -45.35 -0.99
CA VAL A 295 -28.51 -45.11 -0.33
C VAL A 295 -28.31 -44.09 0.77
N THR A 296 -28.92 -42.90 0.64
CA THR A 296 -28.74 -41.79 1.55
C THR A 296 -30.03 -41.02 1.78
N GLN A 297 -30.14 -40.27 2.87
CA GLN A 297 -31.29 -39.44 3.20
C GLN A 297 -31.19 -38.09 2.51
N THR A 298 -32.29 -37.71 1.84
CA THR A 298 -32.42 -36.41 1.15
C THR A 298 -33.59 -35.55 1.65
N LEU A 299 -34.17 -35.98 2.82
CA LEU A 299 -35.33 -35.33 3.42
C LEU A 299 -35.06 -33.87 3.79
N ALA A 300 -36.02 -32.98 3.47
CA ALA A 300 -35.98 -31.60 3.90
C ALA A 300 -35.97 -31.51 5.44
N GLY A 301 -35.03 -30.76 5.99
CA GLY A 301 -34.91 -30.59 7.45
C GLY A 301 -34.11 -31.62 8.21
N THR A 302 -33.57 -32.65 7.56
CA THR A 302 -32.55 -33.53 8.19
C THR A 302 -31.25 -32.73 8.41
N LYS A 303 -30.53 -33.04 9.52
CA LYS A 303 -29.26 -32.41 9.90
C LYS A 303 -28.06 -32.84 9.02
N ASP A 304 -28.28 -33.60 7.96
CA ASP A 304 -27.27 -34.25 7.16
C ASP A 304 -26.80 -33.34 5.98
N LYS A 305 -26.94 -32.01 6.12
CA LYS A 305 -26.35 -31.07 5.18
C LYS A 305 -24.85 -30.96 5.42
N THR A 306 -24.09 -31.27 4.40
CA THR A 306 -22.64 -31.32 4.43
C THR A 306 -22.08 -30.41 3.36
N PRO A 307 -21.84 -29.11 3.64
CA PRO A 307 -21.37 -28.16 2.64
C PRO A 307 -20.06 -28.59 2.00
N THR A 308 -20.01 -28.55 0.68
CA THR A 308 -18.82 -28.83 -0.12
C THR A 308 -18.35 -27.57 -0.84
N PRO A 309 -17.15 -27.57 -1.42
CA PRO A 309 -16.66 -26.46 -2.25
C PRO A 309 -17.54 -26.12 -3.46
N VAL A 310 -18.28 -27.09 -3.97
CA VAL A 310 -19.08 -26.93 -5.21
C VAL A 310 -20.59 -26.85 -4.94
N ASN A 311 -21.05 -27.36 -3.81
CA ASN A 311 -22.46 -27.37 -3.41
C ASN A 311 -22.60 -27.08 -1.91
N ALA A 312 -23.23 -25.93 -1.58
CA ALA A 312 -23.43 -25.54 -0.17
C ALA A 312 -24.54 -26.35 0.53
N ASP A 313 -25.44 -26.96 -0.23
CA ASP A 313 -26.57 -27.75 0.26
C ASP A 313 -26.39 -29.25 0.00
N ALA A 314 -25.15 -29.70 -0.25
CA ALA A 314 -24.85 -31.10 -0.46
C ALA A 314 -25.32 -31.97 0.72
N VAL A 315 -25.79 -33.16 0.42
CA VAL A 315 -26.09 -34.21 1.41
C VAL A 315 -24.88 -35.12 1.61
N GLY A 316 -24.78 -35.80 2.78
CA GLY A 316 -23.65 -36.69 3.06
C GLY A 316 -23.41 -37.75 1.99
N GLY A 317 -24.49 -38.31 1.43
CA GLY A 317 -24.41 -39.26 0.32
C GLY A 317 -23.78 -38.72 -0.95
N GLU A 318 -23.91 -37.41 -1.26
CA GLU A 318 -23.22 -36.77 -2.41
C GLU A 318 -21.71 -36.75 -2.21
N VAL A 319 -21.24 -36.50 -1.00
CA VAL A 319 -19.81 -36.56 -0.64
C VAL A 319 -19.28 -37.99 -0.77
N ILE A 320 -20.06 -38.96 -0.32
CA ILE A 320 -19.73 -40.39 -0.46
C ILE A 320 -19.65 -40.78 -1.94
N ALA A 321 -20.63 -40.38 -2.74
CA ALA A 321 -20.68 -40.67 -4.16
C ALA A 321 -19.47 -40.07 -4.89
N ASN A 322 -19.11 -38.82 -4.54
CA ASN A 322 -17.95 -38.16 -5.12
C ASN A 322 -16.63 -38.89 -4.80
N ALA A 323 -16.45 -39.32 -3.56
CA ALA A 323 -15.28 -40.09 -3.16
C ALA A 323 -15.22 -41.49 -3.79
N VAL A 324 -16.37 -42.16 -4.01
CA VAL A 324 -16.44 -43.39 -4.77
C VAL A 324 -16.01 -43.15 -6.22
N ASP A 325 -16.49 -42.11 -6.86
CA ASP A 325 -16.14 -41.75 -8.23
C ASP A 325 -14.63 -41.43 -8.37
N ASP A 326 -14.04 -40.71 -7.41
CA ASP A 326 -12.59 -40.44 -7.35
C ASP A 326 -11.79 -41.77 -7.35
N LEU A 327 -12.21 -42.74 -6.52
CA LEU A 327 -11.54 -44.01 -6.38
C LEU A 327 -11.72 -44.90 -7.64
N LEU A 328 -12.92 -44.94 -8.21
CA LEU A 328 -13.20 -45.70 -9.42
C LEU A 328 -12.45 -45.18 -10.65
N ARG A 329 -12.31 -43.86 -10.78
CA ARG A 329 -11.65 -43.25 -11.91
C ARG A 329 -10.14 -43.01 -11.72
N GLY A 330 -9.63 -43.18 -10.48
CA GLY A 330 -8.24 -42.89 -10.14
C GLY A 330 -7.91 -41.42 -10.25
N ARG A 331 -8.85 -40.53 -9.95
CA ARG A 331 -8.70 -39.08 -10.11
C ARG A 331 -8.65 -38.39 -8.75
N PHE A 332 -7.48 -38.01 -8.30
CA PHE A 332 -7.26 -37.43 -6.99
C PHE A 332 -6.69 -36.04 -7.10
N VAL A 333 -6.89 -35.23 -6.05
CA VAL A 333 -6.22 -33.93 -5.88
C VAL A 333 -4.98 -34.14 -5.04
N ARG A 334 -3.88 -33.53 -5.49
CA ARG A 334 -2.63 -33.45 -4.73
C ARG A 334 -2.28 -32.00 -4.44
N ARG A 335 -2.11 -31.64 -3.19
CA ARG A 335 -1.59 -30.34 -2.78
C ARG A 335 -0.07 -30.35 -2.86
N LEU A 336 0.54 -29.23 -3.25
CA LEU A 336 1.99 -29.08 -3.15
C LEU A 336 2.46 -29.25 -1.70
N PRO A 337 3.69 -29.76 -1.48
CA PRO A 337 4.26 -29.76 -0.13
C PRO A 337 4.46 -28.31 0.36
N PRO A 338 4.51 -28.06 1.69
CA PRO A 338 4.63 -26.69 2.22
C PRO A 338 5.82 -25.89 1.65
N LEU A 339 6.96 -26.53 1.44
CA LEU A 339 8.12 -25.93 0.77
C LEU A 339 7.82 -25.51 -0.68
N GLY A 340 7.00 -26.27 -1.39
CA GLY A 340 6.54 -25.94 -2.73
C GLY A 340 5.66 -24.68 -2.73
N ASP A 341 4.72 -24.58 -1.79
CA ASP A 341 3.87 -23.38 -1.62
C ASP A 341 4.75 -22.14 -1.33
N ALA A 342 5.73 -22.27 -0.45
CA ALA A 342 6.66 -21.19 -0.12
C ALA A 342 7.53 -20.78 -1.33
N ALA A 343 8.05 -21.75 -2.07
CA ALA A 343 8.88 -21.49 -3.26
C ALA A 343 8.09 -20.74 -4.35
N VAL A 344 6.87 -21.16 -4.62
CA VAL A 344 5.98 -20.49 -5.58
C VAL A 344 5.63 -19.07 -5.12
N THR A 345 5.31 -18.90 -3.84
CA THR A 345 5.01 -17.59 -3.25
C THR A 345 6.19 -16.64 -3.39
N PHE A 346 7.40 -17.10 -3.07
CA PHE A 346 8.61 -16.30 -3.21
C PHE A 346 8.89 -15.96 -4.68
N ALA A 347 8.78 -16.94 -5.59
CA ALA A 347 9.06 -16.73 -7.01
C ALA A 347 8.12 -15.70 -7.64
N LEU A 348 6.81 -15.77 -7.33
CA LEU A 348 5.82 -14.82 -7.86
C LEU A 348 6.03 -13.41 -7.30
N SER A 349 6.36 -13.30 -6.01
CA SER A 349 6.70 -12.05 -5.35
C SER A 349 7.96 -11.41 -5.96
N LEU A 350 9.00 -12.21 -6.19
CA LEU A 350 10.24 -11.77 -6.81
C LEU A 350 10.01 -11.31 -8.26
N ALA A 351 9.21 -12.06 -9.03
CA ALA A 351 8.86 -11.68 -10.40
C ALA A 351 8.15 -10.31 -10.46
N SER A 352 7.24 -10.06 -9.54
CA SER A 352 6.53 -8.78 -9.41
C SER A 352 7.49 -7.63 -9.08
N ALA A 353 8.40 -7.82 -8.12
CA ALA A 353 9.42 -6.81 -7.78
C ALA A 353 10.42 -6.56 -8.92
N LEU A 354 10.81 -7.60 -9.66
CA LEU A 354 11.67 -7.49 -10.84
C LEU A 354 10.99 -6.72 -11.96
N LEU A 355 9.69 -6.90 -12.16
CA LEU A 355 8.91 -6.14 -13.13
C LEU A 355 9.02 -4.64 -12.86
N VAL A 356 8.81 -4.21 -11.62
CA VAL A 356 8.99 -2.79 -11.22
C VAL A 356 10.41 -2.31 -11.49
N ALA A 357 11.42 -3.09 -11.11
CA ALA A 357 12.82 -2.72 -11.30
C ALA A 357 13.21 -2.58 -12.77
N LEU A 358 12.74 -3.48 -13.65
CA LEU A 358 12.99 -3.44 -15.09
C LEU A 358 12.32 -2.25 -15.77
N LEU A 359 11.10 -1.90 -15.36
CA LEU A 359 10.39 -0.72 -15.86
C LEU A 359 11.10 0.57 -15.41
N ALA A 360 11.53 0.63 -14.17
CA ALA A 360 12.27 1.78 -13.64
C ALA A 360 13.64 1.97 -14.35
N ALA A 361 14.32 0.88 -14.70
CA ALA A 361 15.59 0.95 -15.43
C ALA A 361 15.48 1.51 -16.86
N ARG A 362 14.28 1.54 -17.44
CA ARG A 362 14.02 2.11 -18.79
C ARG A 362 13.74 3.61 -18.80
N ALA A 363 14.03 4.32 -17.72
CA ALA A 363 13.90 5.78 -17.59
C ALA A 363 12.48 6.34 -17.85
N PHE A 364 11.44 5.59 -17.53
CA PHE A 364 10.07 6.10 -17.54
C PHE A 364 9.85 7.08 -16.37
N ARG A 365 8.92 8.01 -16.57
CA ARG A 365 8.47 8.86 -15.45
C ARG A 365 7.95 7.98 -14.29
N PRO A 366 8.28 8.26 -13.02
CA PRO A 366 7.94 7.38 -11.88
C PRO A 366 6.46 7.01 -11.79
N TRP A 367 5.55 7.96 -12.06
CA TRP A 367 4.12 7.68 -12.08
C TRP A 367 3.72 6.70 -13.20
N ALA A 368 4.41 6.74 -14.34
CA ALA A 368 4.17 5.81 -15.44
C ALA A 368 4.70 4.41 -15.09
N VAL A 369 5.83 4.33 -14.37
CA VAL A 369 6.33 3.05 -13.83
C VAL A 369 5.30 2.44 -12.89
N VAL A 370 4.77 3.21 -11.94
CA VAL A 370 3.73 2.73 -11.00
C VAL A 370 2.48 2.28 -11.74
N ALA A 371 2.00 3.04 -12.72
CA ALA A 371 0.81 2.67 -13.47
C ALA A 371 1.00 1.36 -14.28
N VAL A 372 2.14 1.23 -14.98
CA VAL A 372 2.45 0.05 -15.80
C VAL A 372 2.77 -1.16 -14.92
N SER A 373 3.48 -0.98 -13.79
CA SER A 373 3.77 -2.07 -12.84
C SER A 373 2.49 -2.60 -12.19
N THR A 374 1.57 -1.70 -11.82
CA THR A 374 0.26 -2.10 -11.27
C THR A 374 -0.54 -2.92 -12.29
N ALA A 375 -0.62 -2.46 -13.54
CA ALA A 375 -1.29 -3.18 -14.62
C ALA A 375 -0.60 -4.53 -14.91
N GLY A 376 0.73 -4.56 -14.97
CA GLY A 376 1.52 -5.77 -15.19
C GLY A 376 1.39 -6.77 -14.03
N THR A 377 1.37 -6.31 -12.78
CA THR A 377 1.11 -7.15 -11.62
C THR A 377 -0.31 -7.71 -11.67
N GLY A 378 -1.31 -6.90 -12.03
CA GLY A 378 -2.69 -7.36 -12.23
C GLY A 378 -2.80 -8.47 -13.28
N LEU A 379 -2.09 -8.33 -14.41
CA LEU A 379 -2.04 -9.36 -15.45
C LEU A 379 -1.37 -10.64 -14.94
N LEU A 380 -0.25 -10.51 -14.20
CA LEU A 380 0.45 -11.64 -13.59
C LEU A 380 -0.46 -12.41 -12.61
N LEU A 381 -1.20 -11.69 -11.77
CA LEU A 381 -2.16 -12.27 -10.82
C LEU A 381 -3.33 -12.98 -11.53
N SER A 382 -3.85 -12.37 -12.60
CA SER A 382 -4.91 -12.99 -13.43
C SER A 382 -4.43 -14.25 -14.13
N ALA A 383 -3.22 -14.23 -14.66
CA ALA A 383 -2.60 -15.40 -15.28
C ALA A 383 -2.35 -16.51 -14.23
N TRP A 384 -1.89 -16.13 -13.03
CA TRP A 384 -1.72 -17.07 -11.92
C TRP A 384 -3.04 -17.71 -11.48
N TRP A 385 -4.10 -16.90 -11.35
CA TRP A 385 -5.45 -17.40 -11.06
C TRP A 385 -5.92 -18.44 -12.08
N GLY A 386 -5.78 -18.13 -13.37
CA GLY A 386 -6.11 -19.06 -14.46
C GLY A 386 -5.28 -20.35 -14.40
N ALA A 387 -3.96 -20.23 -14.18
CA ALA A 387 -3.06 -21.37 -14.07
C ALA A 387 -3.41 -22.28 -12.88
N THR A 388 -3.71 -21.70 -11.70
CA THR A 388 -4.08 -22.47 -10.50
C THR A 388 -5.44 -23.17 -10.67
N THR A 389 -6.40 -22.53 -11.33
CA THR A 389 -7.71 -23.12 -11.64
C THR A 389 -7.55 -24.27 -12.65
N TRP A 390 -6.76 -24.08 -13.70
CA TRP A 390 -6.47 -25.12 -14.67
C TRP A 390 -5.73 -26.31 -14.05
N ALA A 391 -4.72 -26.04 -13.19
CA ALA A 391 -3.98 -27.09 -12.48
C ALA A 391 -4.90 -27.90 -11.55
N LEU A 392 -5.83 -27.20 -10.86
CA LEU A 392 -6.82 -27.88 -10.01
C LEU A 392 -7.73 -28.78 -10.82
N GLY A 393 -8.18 -28.34 -11.98
CA GLY A 393 -8.91 -29.17 -12.95
C GLY A 393 -8.12 -30.42 -13.40
N ARG A 394 -6.78 -30.39 -13.26
CA ARG A 394 -5.92 -31.56 -13.53
C ARG A 394 -5.52 -32.35 -12.29
N GLY A 395 -6.10 -32.04 -11.13
CA GLY A 395 -5.82 -32.75 -9.87
C GLY A 395 -4.61 -32.21 -9.11
N THR A 396 -4.15 -31.00 -9.42
CA THR A 396 -3.04 -30.35 -8.69
C THR A 396 -3.52 -29.07 -8.01
N TRP A 397 -3.50 -29.05 -6.69
CA TRP A 397 -3.81 -27.86 -5.91
C TRP A 397 -2.56 -27.00 -5.74
N LEU A 398 -2.49 -25.94 -6.51
CA LEU A 398 -1.50 -24.88 -6.34
C LEU A 398 -2.04 -23.78 -5.40
N PRO A 399 -1.20 -23.17 -4.56
CA PRO A 399 -1.63 -22.09 -3.67
C PRO A 399 -2.02 -20.86 -4.48
N ALA A 400 -3.05 -20.14 -4.05
CA ALA A 400 -3.47 -18.88 -4.69
C ALA A 400 -3.27 -17.69 -3.77
N PHE A 401 -3.73 -17.76 -2.52
CA PHE A 401 -3.77 -16.61 -1.61
C PHE A 401 -2.37 -16.03 -1.32
N ALA A 402 -1.48 -16.84 -0.76
CA ALA A 402 -0.16 -16.35 -0.35
C ALA A 402 0.69 -15.85 -1.52
N PRO A 403 0.77 -16.53 -2.70
CA PRO A 403 1.48 -16.02 -3.87
C PRO A 403 0.91 -14.70 -4.40
N MET A 404 -0.41 -14.56 -4.45
CA MET A 404 -1.05 -13.34 -4.96
C MET A 404 -0.83 -12.15 -4.03
N LEU A 405 -1.01 -12.36 -2.72
CA LEU A 405 -0.76 -11.33 -1.71
C LEU A 405 0.72 -10.93 -1.69
N GLY A 406 1.62 -11.91 -1.72
CA GLY A 406 3.07 -11.69 -1.74
C GLY A 406 3.52 -10.89 -2.96
N ALA A 407 3.02 -11.22 -4.15
CA ALA A 407 3.31 -10.50 -5.38
C ALA A 407 2.81 -9.04 -5.34
N LEU A 408 1.59 -8.83 -4.86
CA LEU A 408 1.02 -7.49 -4.71
C LEU A 408 1.82 -6.64 -3.72
N ALA A 409 2.12 -7.20 -2.55
CA ALA A 409 2.89 -6.50 -1.52
C ALA A 409 4.34 -6.23 -1.96
N ALA A 410 4.96 -7.15 -2.70
CA ALA A 410 6.32 -6.97 -3.24
C ALA A 410 6.38 -5.87 -4.32
N ALA A 411 5.41 -5.79 -5.21
CA ALA A 411 5.28 -4.70 -6.18
C ALA A 411 5.11 -3.36 -5.47
N PHE A 412 4.19 -3.29 -4.52
CA PHE A 412 3.93 -2.08 -3.74
C PHE A 412 5.17 -1.59 -2.98
N ALA A 413 5.92 -2.50 -2.33
CA ALA A 413 7.16 -2.16 -1.64
C ALA A 413 8.24 -1.63 -2.60
N ALA A 414 8.33 -2.20 -3.81
CA ALA A 414 9.25 -1.73 -4.84
C ALA A 414 8.87 -0.34 -5.38
N ASP A 415 7.57 -0.09 -5.63
CA ASP A 415 7.04 1.20 -6.06
C ASP A 415 7.25 2.30 -5.00
N LEU A 416 6.99 2.00 -3.72
CA LEU A 416 7.25 2.93 -2.61
C LEU A 416 8.73 3.33 -2.54
N ARG A 417 9.63 2.37 -2.72
CA ARG A 417 11.07 2.66 -2.74
C ARG A 417 11.47 3.54 -3.93
N LEU A 418 10.90 3.28 -5.11
CA LEU A 418 11.13 4.10 -6.29
C LEU A 418 10.76 5.57 -6.04
N LEU A 419 9.56 5.81 -5.53
CA LEU A 419 9.07 7.14 -5.19
C LEU A 419 9.88 7.81 -4.07
N GLY A 420 10.35 7.03 -3.10
CA GLY A 420 11.22 7.50 -2.02
C GLY A 420 12.60 7.96 -2.50
N LEU A 421 13.21 7.22 -3.43
CA LEU A 421 14.49 7.59 -4.03
C LEU A 421 14.38 8.89 -4.83
N GLU A 422 13.33 9.04 -5.66
CA GLU A 422 13.10 10.27 -6.43
C GLU A 422 12.95 11.51 -5.53
N ARG A 423 12.20 11.38 -4.42
CA ARG A 423 12.05 12.48 -3.45
C ARG A 423 13.38 12.85 -2.81
N ARG A 424 14.23 11.86 -2.53
CA ARG A 424 15.55 12.09 -1.94
C ARG A 424 16.50 12.79 -2.91
N ASP A 425 16.51 12.37 -4.18
CA ASP A 425 17.35 12.97 -5.21
C ASP A 425 16.92 14.42 -5.49
N ARG A 426 15.61 14.68 -5.55
CA ARG A 426 15.11 16.06 -5.68
C ARG A 426 15.52 16.96 -4.51
N ARG A 427 15.39 16.47 -3.28
CA ARG A 427 15.84 17.21 -2.09
C ARG A 427 17.33 17.45 -2.11
N PHE A 428 18.12 16.45 -2.44
CA PHE A 428 19.57 16.60 -2.55
C PHE A 428 19.98 17.67 -3.57
N VAL A 429 19.37 17.66 -4.75
CA VAL A 429 19.63 18.68 -5.79
C VAL A 429 19.19 20.07 -5.31
N HIS A 430 18.02 20.17 -4.69
CA HIS A 430 17.51 21.43 -4.13
C HIS A 430 18.46 21.98 -3.04
N ASP A 431 18.85 21.16 -2.08
CA ASP A 431 19.73 21.56 -0.97
C ASP A 431 21.16 21.88 -1.45
N ALA A 432 21.65 21.13 -2.43
CA ALA A 432 22.97 21.37 -3.01
C ALA A 432 23.02 22.67 -3.80
N LEU A 433 22.02 22.95 -4.64
CA LEU A 433 21.92 24.18 -5.41
C LEU A 433 21.60 25.40 -4.54
N GLY A 434 20.78 25.23 -3.50
CA GLY A 434 20.42 26.29 -2.56
C GLY A 434 21.61 26.88 -1.79
N ARG A 435 22.75 26.18 -1.75
CA ARG A 435 24.01 26.70 -1.18
C ARG A 435 24.76 27.64 -2.13
N TYR A 436 24.51 27.56 -3.42
CA TYR A 436 25.19 28.37 -4.45
C TYR A 436 24.32 29.47 -5.03
N THR A 437 23.01 29.42 -4.79
CA THR A 437 22.05 30.46 -5.20
C THR A 437 20.85 30.47 -4.24
N SER A 438 20.03 31.56 -4.30
CA SER A 438 18.93 31.68 -3.36
C SER A 438 17.86 30.54 -3.55
N PRO A 439 17.25 30.04 -2.46
CA PRO A 439 16.20 29.05 -2.55
C PRO A 439 15.03 29.47 -3.45
N ALA A 440 14.64 30.74 -3.43
CA ALA A 440 13.57 31.26 -4.26
C ALA A 440 13.88 31.17 -5.77
N LEU A 441 15.14 31.35 -6.16
CA LEU A 441 15.57 31.16 -7.54
C LEU A 441 15.58 29.68 -7.94
N VAL A 442 16.03 28.79 -7.05
CA VAL A 442 16.00 27.33 -7.30
C VAL A 442 14.56 26.85 -7.49
N ASP A 443 13.63 27.28 -6.64
CA ASP A 443 12.21 26.94 -6.76
C ASP A 443 11.60 27.43 -8.07
N GLU A 444 11.92 28.64 -8.49
CA GLU A 444 11.41 29.18 -9.75
C GLU A 444 12.01 28.47 -10.98
N LEU A 445 13.28 28.13 -10.96
CA LEU A 445 13.94 27.32 -12.01
C LEU A 445 13.37 25.91 -12.11
N LEU A 446 13.00 25.30 -10.97
CA LEU A 446 12.36 23.99 -10.94
C LEU A 446 10.92 24.03 -11.48
N ARG A 447 10.20 25.14 -11.25
CA ARG A 447 8.83 25.35 -11.78
C ARG A 447 8.84 25.70 -13.25
N ASN A 448 9.77 26.54 -13.69
CA ASN A 448 9.81 27.10 -15.02
C ASN A 448 11.17 26.82 -15.68
N ARG A 449 11.29 25.61 -16.24
CA ARG A 449 12.54 25.15 -16.88
C ARG A 449 12.96 25.98 -18.10
N GLU A 450 12.02 26.70 -18.72
CA GLU A 450 12.32 27.57 -19.85
C GLU A 450 13.22 28.75 -19.45
N LEU A 451 13.22 29.12 -18.16
CA LEU A 451 14.13 30.14 -17.63
C LEU A 451 15.59 29.72 -17.68
N LEU A 452 15.90 28.41 -17.67
CA LEU A 452 17.27 27.89 -17.78
C LEU A 452 17.87 28.09 -19.16
N ASP A 453 17.05 27.98 -20.19
CA ASP A 453 17.49 28.02 -21.61
C ASP A 453 17.35 29.40 -22.22
N ARG A 454 16.69 30.34 -21.54
CA ARG A 454 16.40 31.67 -22.07
C ARG A 454 17.49 32.66 -21.67
N PHE A 455 18.35 33.05 -22.62
CA PHE A 455 19.27 34.18 -22.47
C PHE A 455 18.53 35.50 -22.56
N GLY A 456 18.94 36.47 -21.73
CA GLY A 456 18.32 37.80 -21.66
C GLY A 456 17.35 37.89 -20.48
N GLY A 457 16.62 38.99 -20.40
CA GLY A 457 15.74 39.27 -19.28
C GLY A 457 14.50 40.05 -19.69
N THR A 458 13.58 40.16 -18.73
CA THR A 458 12.37 40.98 -18.87
C THR A 458 12.53 42.31 -18.14
N ARG A 459 11.98 43.36 -18.74
CA ARG A 459 11.96 44.69 -18.09
C ARG A 459 10.83 44.72 -17.06
N GLN A 460 11.20 44.99 -15.80
CA GLN A 460 10.28 45.01 -14.66
C GLN A 460 10.66 46.20 -13.75
N GLU A 461 9.70 46.67 -12.97
CA GLU A 461 9.96 47.60 -11.89
C GLU A 461 10.33 46.80 -10.63
N LEU A 462 11.56 47.05 -10.15
CA LEU A 462 12.15 46.25 -9.05
C LEU A 462 12.79 47.18 -8.04
N THR A 463 13.04 46.67 -6.85
CA THR A 463 13.87 47.36 -5.83
C THR A 463 15.17 46.62 -5.66
N VAL A 464 16.27 47.33 -5.76
CA VAL A 464 17.62 46.84 -5.53
C VAL A 464 18.22 47.50 -4.29
N TYR A 465 18.95 46.72 -3.53
CA TYR A 465 19.67 47.10 -2.32
C TYR A 465 21.15 46.80 -2.49
N PHE A 466 21.98 47.75 -2.07
CA PHE A 466 23.40 47.55 -1.88
C PHE A 466 23.78 47.94 -0.47
N SER A 467 24.67 47.17 0.15
CA SER A 467 25.31 47.56 1.42
C SER A 467 26.79 47.21 1.41
N ASP A 468 27.57 48.00 2.14
CA ASP A 468 29.02 47.87 2.27
C ASP A 468 29.46 48.15 3.70
N ILE A 469 30.49 47.43 4.19
CA ILE A 469 31.03 47.63 5.54
C ILE A 469 31.90 48.87 5.57
N ARG A 470 31.67 49.76 6.53
CA ARG A 470 32.47 50.96 6.68
C ARG A 470 33.87 50.66 7.16
N GLY A 471 34.89 51.15 6.41
CA GLY A 471 36.28 50.96 6.76
C GLY A 471 36.81 49.55 6.60
N PHE A 472 36.12 48.70 5.85
CA PHE A 472 36.49 47.30 5.64
C PHE A 472 37.94 47.13 5.17
N THR A 473 38.39 47.88 4.15
CA THR A 473 39.77 47.80 3.62
C THR A 473 40.81 48.03 4.70
N SER A 474 40.57 48.98 5.63
CA SER A 474 41.53 49.35 6.65
C SER A 474 41.70 48.28 7.73
N PHE A 475 40.63 47.55 8.13
CA PHE A 475 40.78 46.50 9.15
C PHE A 475 41.05 45.14 8.53
N SER A 476 40.61 44.87 7.32
CA SER A 476 40.87 43.59 6.64
C SER A 476 42.35 43.36 6.36
N GLU A 477 43.13 44.44 6.12
CA GLU A 477 44.59 44.33 5.98
C GLU A 477 45.31 43.98 7.28
N GLN A 478 44.69 44.19 8.43
CA GLN A 478 45.28 43.96 9.75
C GLN A 478 44.81 42.68 10.41
N MET A 479 43.76 42.04 9.87
CA MET A 479 43.15 40.84 10.42
C MET A 479 43.75 39.60 9.74
N ASP A 480 43.87 38.50 10.50
CA ASP A 480 44.24 37.21 9.91
C ASP A 480 43.15 36.72 8.93
N PRO A 481 43.52 36.05 7.81
CA PRO A 481 42.58 35.67 6.77
C PRO A 481 41.45 34.73 7.24
N GLU A 482 41.72 33.87 8.21
CA GLU A 482 40.74 32.87 8.70
C GLU A 482 39.65 33.60 9.52
N SER A 483 40.07 34.48 10.46
CA SER A 483 39.15 35.32 11.24
C SER A 483 38.35 36.27 10.36
N LEU A 484 38.97 36.82 9.30
CA LEU A 484 38.28 37.69 8.33
C LEU A 484 37.16 36.91 7.60
N VAL A 485 37.44 35.70 7.13
CA VAL A 485 36.43 34.87 6.46
C VAL A 485 35.31 34.49 7.42
N GLU A 486 35.64 34.15 8.68
CA GLU A 486 34.63 33.82 9.71
C GLU A 486 33.73 35.01 10.01
N LEU A 487 34.31 36.19 10.18
CA LEU A 487 33.58 37.45 10.37
C LEU A 487 32.64 37.77 9.19
N LEU A 488 33.15 37.68 7.96
CA LEU A 488 32.37 37.94 6.75
C LEU A 488 31.22 36.93 6.62
N ASN A 489 31.47 35.66 6.88
CA ASN A 489 30.43 34.62 6.82
C ASN A 489 29.33 34.89 7.86
N ASP A 490 29.66 35.26 9.08
CA ASP A 490 28.69 35.62 10.13
C ASP A 490 27.87 36.86 9.75
N TYR A 491 28.56 37.92 9.27
CA TYR A 491 27.91 39.15 8.82
C TYR A 491 26.98 38.92 7.62
N LEU A 492 27.50 38.32 6.54
CA LEU A 492 26.72 38.09 5.32
C LEU A 492 25.56 37.13 5.54
N SER A 493 25.75 36.10 6.34
CA SER A 493 24.66 35.17 6.73
C SER A 493 23.55 35.91 7.47
N THR A 494 23.93 36.77 8.43
CA THR A 494 22.99 37.60 9.19
C THR A 494 22.13 38.48 8.28
N LEU A 495 22.73 39.12 7.29
CA LEU A 495 21.98 39.97 6.33
C LEU A 495 21.14 39.17 5.37
N THR A 496 21.66 38.01 4.88
CA THR A 496 20.97 37.13 3.96
C THR A 496 19.67 36.62 4.55
N GLU A 497 19.69 36.17 5.82
CA GLU A 497 18.48 35.73 6.51
C GLU A 497 17.39 36.79 6.57
N VAL A 498 17.76 38.06 6.72
CA VAL A 498 16.80 39.17 6.72
C VAL A 498 16.25 39.40 5.32
N VAL A 499 17.10 39.39 4.29
CA VAL A 499 16.69 39.55 2.90
C VAL A 499 15.65 38.48 2.53
N GLU A 500 15.94 37.21 2.83
CA GLU A 500 15.04 36.09 2.52
C GLU A 500 13.72 36.17 3.31
N ARG A 501 13.76 36.51 4.59
CA ARG A 501 12.58 36.70 5.44
C ARG A 501 11.62 37.76 4.90
N HIS A 502 12.15 38.80 4.29
CA HIS A 502 11.37 39.84 3.65
C HIS A 502 11.04 39.58 2.16
N GLY A 503 11.30 38.33 1.68
CA GLY A 503 10.95 37.92 0.32
C GLY A 503 11.83 38.52 -0.77
N GLY A 504 13.03 38.96 -0.43
CA GLY A 504 14.08 39.31 -1.34
C GLY A 504 14.96 38.14 -1.71
N TYR A 505 15.77 38.26 -2.73
CA TYR A 505 16.82 37.31 -3.01
C TYR A 505 18.19 37.99 -3.05
N VAL A 506 19.22 37.33 -2.57
CA VAL A 506 20.60 37.81 -2.68
C VAL A 506 21.10 37.52 -4.09
N ASP A 507 21.41 38.55 -4.84
CA ASP A 507 21.96 38.43 -6.19
C ASP A 507 23.43 37.97 -6.14
N LYS A 508 24.24 38.66 -5.37
CA LYS A 508 25.67 38.33 -5.17
C LYS A 508 26.27 39.05 -3.98
N TYR A 509 27.40 38.56 -3.53
CA TYR A 509 28.33 39.26 -2.67
C TYR A 509 29.47 39.86 -3.52
N ILE A 510 29.88 41.06 -3.22
CA ILE A 510 30.95 41.79 -3.92
C ILE A 510 31.99 42.18 -2.87
N GLY A 511 32.90 41.26 -2.51
CA GLY A 511 33.75 41.43 -1.35
C GLY A 511 32.92 41.38 -0.05
N ASP A 512 32.94 42.48 0.70
CA ASP A 512 32.11 42.67 1.90
C ASP A 512 30.72 43.27 1.62
N ALA A 513 30.47 43.66 0.36
CA ALA A 513 29.20 44.24 -0.05
C ALA A 513 28.17 43.15 -0.40
N LEU A 514 26.91 43.41 -0.03
CA LEU A 514 25.76 42.56 -0.37
C LEU A 514 24.87 43.28 -1.38
N MET A 515 24.53 42.61 -2.47
CA MET A 515 23.52 43.03 -3.42
C MET A 515 22.28 42.16 -3.31
N ALA A 516 21.12 42.73 -3.05
CA ALA A 516 19.85 42.04 -2.95
C ALA A 516 18.75 42.71 -3.77
N VAL A 517 17.74 41.93 -4.19
CA VAL A 517 16.67 42.39 -5.09
C VAL A 517 15.31 41.91 -4.56
N TRP A 518 14.30 42.77 -4.70
CA TRP A 518 12.90 42.46 -4.43
C TRP A 518 12.05 42.69 -5.68
N GLY A 519 11.05 41.84 -5.90
CA GLY A 519 10.17 41.83 -7.07
C GLY A 519 10.61 40.87 -8.18
N ALA A 520 11.77 40.24 -8.03
CA ALA A 520 12.27 39.17 -8.89
C ALA A 520 13.02 38.14 -8.03
N PRO A 521 13.11 36.84 -8.43
CA PRO A 521 12.46 36.21 -9.60
C PRO A 521 10.95 36.09 -9.48
N VAL A 522 10.41 36.22 -8.26
CA VAL A 522 8.96 36.16 -7.99
C VAL A 522 8.41 37.58 -7.90
N PRO A 523 7.50 38.00 -8.78
CA PRO A 523 6.90 39.35 -8.73
C PRO A 523 6.10 39.56 -7.43
N THR A 524 6.34 40.70 -6.78
CA THR A 524 5.65 41.13 -5.56
C THR A 524 5.27 42.62 -5.68
N ALA A 525 4.01 42.94 -5.42
CA ALA A 525 3.51 44.30 -5.57
C ALA A 525 4.09 45.29 -4.53
N ASP A 526 4.44 44.81 -3.35
CA ASP A 526 4.95 45.58 -2.21
C ASP A 526 6.49 45.47 -2.06
N HIS A 527 7.21 45.18 -3.16
CA HIS A 527 8.65 44.95 -3.16
C HIS A 527 9.45 46.11 -2.56
N ALA A 528 9.06 47.35 -2.81
CA ALA A 528 9.76 48.54 -2.29
C ALA A 528 9.59 48.66 -0.76
N LEU A 529 8.40 48.43 -0.25
CA LEU A 529 8.14 48.44 1.18
C LEU A 529 8.90 47.33 1.90
N ARG A 530 8.88 46.12 1.35
CA ARG A 530 9.63 44.96 1.92
C ARG A 530 11.13 45.21 1.94
N ALA A 531 11.68 45.80 0.86
CA ALA A 531 13.08 46.16 0.80
C ALA A 531 13.45 47.22 1.86
N CYS A 532 12.59 48.22 2.06
CA CYS A 532 12.79 49.23 3.11
C CYS A 532 12.71 48.60 4.53
N ALA A 533 11.75 47.71 4.76
CA ALA A 533 11.61 47.01 6.03
C ALA A 533 12.85 46.15 6.33
N ALA A 534 13.31 45.39 5.33
CA ALA A 534 14.54 44.61 5.43
C ALA A 534 15.76 45.49 5.73
N ALA A 535 15.91 46.63 5.05
CA ALA A 535 17.03 47.54 5.26
C ALA A 535 17.04 48.12 6.69
N VAL A 536 15.87 48.47 7.23
CA VAL A 536 15.74 48.95 8.61
C VAL A 536 16.10 47.85 9.60
N GLU A 537 15.61 46.63 9.39
CA GLU A 537 15.91 45.47 10.25
C GLU A 537 17.41 45.11 10.19
N MET A 538 18.01 45.10 9.00
CA MET A 538 19.45 44.81 8.83
C MET A 538 20.29 45.86 9.57
N ARG A 539 19.95 47.17 9.45
CA ARG A 539 20.62 48.24 10.21
C ARG A 539 20.56 48.01 11.72
N ASP A 540 19.38 47.70 12.24
CA ASP A 540 19.17 47.52 13.68
C ASP A 540 19.87 46.26 14.18
N LEU A 541 19.89 45.19 13.37
CA LEU A 541 20.57 43.93 13.66
C LEU A 541 22.11 44.12 13.66
N VAL A 542 22.67 44.82 12.70
CA VAL A 542 24.11 45.17 12.66
C VAL A 542 24.47 45.96 13.93
N ALA A 543 23.66 46.96 14.28
CA ALA A 543 23.89 47.78 15.49
C ALA A 543 23.84 46.91 16.77
N SER A 544 22.92 45.96 16.86
CA SER A 544 22.79 45.05 18.04
C SER A 544 23.94 44.07 18.18
N ARG A 545 24.52 43.61 17.06
CA ARG A 545 25.64 42.65 17.03
C ARG A 545 27.02 43.31 17.16
N ARG A 546 27.13 44.63 17.09
CA ARG A 546 28.40 45.36 17.10
C ARG A 546 29.29 45.00 18.30
N ALA A 547 28.73 44.92 19.49
CA ALA A 547 29.48 44.57 20.70
C ALA A 547 30.01 43.10 20.64
N ALA A 548 29.22 42.16 20.17
CA ALA A 548 29.63 40.78 20.03
C ALA A 548 30.76 40.61 18.98
N TRP A 549 30.69 41.32 17.86
CA TRP A 549 31.78 41.29 16.87
C TRP A 549 33.04 41.95 17.39
N LYS A 550 32.93 43.04 18.17
CA LYS A 550 34.08 43.65 18.82
C LYS A 550 34.76 42.70 19.83
N GLU A 551 33.96 42.02 20.62
CA GLU A 551 34.48 41.03 21.59
C GLU A 551 35.15 39.83 20.92
N ARG A 552 34.54 39.32 19.85
CA ARG A 552 35.01 38.09 19.19
C ARG A 552 36.15 38.35 18.19
N PHE A 553 36.08 39.42 17.44
CA PHE A 553 36.98 39.69 16.32
C PHE A 553 37.81 40.98 16.47
N GLY A 554 37.61 41.72 17.55
CA GLY A 554 38.36 42.96 17.81
C GLY A 554 37.93 44.16 16.99
N VAL A 555 36.90 44.07 16.12
CA VAL A 555 36.48 45.10 15.20
C VAL A 555 35.01 45.48 15.41
N GLU A 556 34.71 46.78 15.32
CA GLU A 556 33.32 47.27 15.31
C GLU A 556 32.85 47.39 13.86
N ILE A 557 31.75 46.67 13.56
CA ILE A 557 31.16 46.74 12.23
C ILE A 557 30.06 47.80 12.20
N ASP A 558 30.15 48.68 11.20
CA ASP A 558 29.08 49.58 10.78
C ASP A 558 28.91 49.43 9.26
N ALA A 559 27.69 49.59 8.76
CA ALA A 559 27.39 49.42 7.34
C ALA A 559 26.59 50.60 6.78
N GLY A 560 26.87 50.95 5.53
CA GLY A 560 26.04 51.85 4.75
C GLY A 560 25.19 51.10 3.74
N ALA A 561 23.97 51.58 3.49
CA ALA A 561 23.08 50.93 2.51
C ALA A 561 22.40 51.94 1.59
N GLY A 562 22.26 51.57 0.33
CA GLY A 562 21.55 52.31 -0.71
C GLY A 562 20.45 51.48 -1.38
N LEU A 563 19.23 52.02 -1.44
CA LEU A 563 18.11 51.39 -2.13
C LEU A 563 17.58 52.26 -3.25
N ASN A 564 17.25 51.62 -4.35
CA ASN A 564 16.55 52.32 -5.42
C ASN A 564 15.53 51.41 -6.12
N THR A 565 14.39 51.99 -6.45
CA THR A 565 13.30 51.34 -7.18
C THR A 565 13.19 51.98 -8.56
N GLY A 566 13.01 51.15 -9.58
CA GLY A 566 12.81 51.62 -10.94
C GLY A 566 12.87 50.49 -11.97
N PRO A 567 12.77 50.85 -13.26
CA PRO A 567 12.80 49.86 -14.34
C PRO A 567 14.20 49.25 -14.49
N MET A 568 14.25 47.91 -14.39
CA MET A 568 15.45 47.07 -14.53
C MET A 568 15.16 45.91 -15.46
N ILE A 569 16.18 45.32 -16.03
CA ILE A 569 16.09 44.03 -16.76
C ILE A 569 16.55 42.94 -15.80
N ALA A 570 15.63 42.03 -15.47
CA ALA A 570 15.90 40.84 -14.66
C ALA A 570 15.99 39.61 -15.56
N GLY A 571 17.05 38.80 -15.43
CA GLY A 571 17.20 37.58 -16.21
C GLY A 571 18.61 37.02 -16.22
N ASN A 572 18.82 35.98 -17.06
CA ASN A 572 20.10 35.31 -17.20
C ASN A 572 21.10 36.12 -18.03
N VAL A 573 22.14 36.55 -17.37
CA VAL A 573 23.21 37.35 -17.95
C VAL A 573 24.55 36.65 -17.82
N GLY A 574 25.32 36.57 -18.89
CA GLY A 574 26.65 35.95 -18.90
C GLY A 574 26.99 35.26 -20.20
N SER A 575 27.86 34.28 -20.14
CA SER A 575 28.26 33.46 -21.29
C SER A 575 27.43 32.19 -21.41
N ARG A 576 27.49 31.51 -22.56
CA ARG A 576 26.82 30.19 -22.75
C ARG A 576 27.24 29.11 -21.75
N ARG A 577 28.38 29.28 -21.07
CA ARG A 577 28.91 28.30 -20.07
C ARG A 577 28.69 28.72 -18.62
N LYS A 578 28.54 30.05 -18.39
CA LYS A 578 28.36 30.60 -17.04
C LYS A 578 27.39 31.76 -17.10
N THR A 579 26.22 31.59 -16.59
CA THR A 579 25.16 32.59 -16.47
C THR A 579 24.84 32.82 -15.00
N ASN A 580 24.53 34.06 -14.66
CA ASN A 580 23.95 34.41 -13.37
C ASN A 580 22.58 35.04 -13.62
N TYR A 581 21.60 34.69 -12.84
CA TYR A 581 20.34 35.43 -12.80
C TYR A 581 20.62 36.73 -12.03
N THR A 582 20.47 37.88 -12.67
CA THR A 582 20.81 39.18 -12.08
C THR A 582 19.95 40.29 -12.67
N VAL A 583 20.07 41.48 -12.10
CA VAL A 583 19.39 42.68 -12.59
C VAL A 583 20.37 43.68 -13.18
N LEU A 584 19.98 44.33 -14.29
CA LEU A 584 20.76 45.36 -14.98
C LEU A 584 19.89 46.59 -15.24
N GLY A 585 20.48 47.75 -15.11
CA GLY A 585 19.81 49.01 -15.42
C GLY A 585 20.42 50.21 -14.72
N ASP A 586 20.05 51.40 -15.17
CA ASP A 586 20.48 52.67 -14.55
C ASP A 586 20.02 52.76 -13.07
N ALA A 587 18.85 52.17 -12.77
CA ALA A 587 18.32 52.12 -11.41
C ALA A 587 19.20 51.29 -10.46
N VAL A 588 19.89 50.24 -10.95
CA VAL A 588 20.86 49.45 -10.18
C VAL A 588 22.09 50.27 -9.84
N ASN A 589 22.62 51.01 -10.84
CA ASN A 589 23.78 51.87 -10.64
C ASN A 589 23.49 52.99 -9.64
N LEU A 590 22.25 53.52 -9.67
CA LEU A 590 21.85 54.56 -8.71
C LEU A 590 21.86 54.04 -7.27
N ALA A 591 21.34 52.81 -7.02
CA ALA A 591 21.36 52.23 -5.67
C ALA A 591 22.78 52.05 -5.14
N SER A 592 23.70 51.53 -5.96
CA SER A 592 25.13 51.44 -5.58
C SER A 592 25.75 52.80 -5.24
N ARG A 593 25.42 53.86 -6.01
CA ARG A 593 25.90 55.22 -5.71
C ARG A 593 25.29 55.81 -4.45
N LEU A 594 24.02 55.49 -4.16
CA LEU A 594 23.37 55.88 -2.90
C LEU A 594 24.05 55.20 -1.70
N GLU A 595 24.46 53.95 -1.83
CA GLU A 595 25.25 53.29 -0.78
C GLU A 595 26.54 54.09 -0.52
N GLY A 596 27.36 54.39 -1.55
CA GLY A 596 28.59 55.18 -1.39
C GLY A 596 28.34 56.55 -0.81
N ALA A 597 27.24 57.20 -1.17
CA ALA A 597 26.87 58.53 -0.66
C ALA A 597 26.52 58.49 0.85
N THR A 598 26.18 57.35 1.42
CA THR A 598 25.94 57.26 2.88
C THR A 598 27.14 57.70 3.70
N LYS A 599 28.35 57.51 3.19
CA LYS A 599 29.62 57.93 3.84
C LYS A 599 29.73 59.48 3.91
N ILE A 600 29.27 60.17 2.86
CA ILE A 600 29.31 61.64 2.76
C ILE A 600 28.32 62.29 3.72
N TYR A 601 27.10 61.73 3.77
CA TYR A 601 26.05 62.26 4.63
C TYR A 601 26.10 61.76 6.05
N GLY A 602 26.91 60.73 6.36
CA GLY A 602 26.99 60.12 7.68
C GLY A 602 25.67 59.45 8.12
N VAL A 603 24.90 58.90 7.17
CA VAL A 603 23.62 58.23 7.42
C VAL A 603 23.73 56.74 7.10
N PRO A 604 22.97 55.87 7.78
CA PRO A 604 23.08 54.46 7.57
C PRO A 604 22.38 53.98 6.28
N ILE A 605 21.28 54.60 5.86
CA ILE A 605 20.49 54.16 4.71
C ILE A 605 20.05 55.34 3.88
N LEU A 606 20.40 55.38 2.58
CA LEU A 606 19.88 56.31 1.58
C LEU A 606 18.96 55.59 0.60
N ILE A 607 17.85 56.25 0.24
CA ILE A 607 16.92 55.76 -0.78
C ILE A 607 16.70 56.81 -1.87
N GLY A 608 16.44 56.35 -3.09
CA GLY A 608 16.04 57.21 -4.21
C GLY A 608 14.55 57.55 -4.20
N GLU A 609 14.17 58.54 -5.02
CA GLU A 609 12.77 58.98 -5.16
C GLU A 609 11.84 57.86 -5.61
N GLY A 610 12.28 56.93 -6.50
CA GLY A 610 11.49 55.77 -6.93
C GLY A 610 11.09 54.88 -5.75
N THR A 611 12.02 54.62 -4.81
CA THR A 611 11.74 53.84 -3.61
C THR A 611 10.78 54.57 -2.67
N ARG A 612 10.98 55.85 -2.46
CA ARG A 612 10.07 56.70 -1.65
C ARG A 612 8.65 56.66 -2.20
N ALA A 613 8.52 56.85 -3.51
CA ALA A 613 7.20 56.85 -4.17
C ALA A 613 6.51 55.51 -4.11
N ALA A 614 7.24 54.42 -4.37
CA ALA A 614 6.70 53.05 -4.39
C ALA A 614 6.34 52.54 -2.97
N ALA A 615 7.12 52.87 -1.94
CA ALA A 615 6.82 52.50 -0.55
C ALA A 615 5.78 53.40 0.11
N GLY A 616 5.57 54.60 -0.42
CA GLY A 616 4.54 55.56 -0.02
C GLY A 616 4.65 56.01 1.44
N GLN A 617 3.51 56.13 2.12
CA GLN A 617 3.42 56.62 3.50
C GLN A 617 3.83 55.61 4.56
N ALA A 618 4.12 54.37 4.17
CA ALA A 618 4.50 53.33 5.12
C ALA A 618 5.92 53.50 5.67
N ILE A 619 6.74 54.33 5.04
CA ILE A 619 8.12 54.65 5.47
C ILE A 619 8.27 56.09 5.90
N ALA A 620 9.08 56.31 6.93
CA ALA A 620 9.47 57.64 7.38
C ALA A 620 10.83 58.00 6.76
N VAL A 621 10.87 59.08 6.03
CA VAL A 621 12.07 59.52 5.30
C VAL A 621 12.40 60.97 5.63
N ARG A 622 13.70 61.29 5.67
CA ARG A 622 14.23 62.62 5.75
C ARG A 622 14.79 63.02 4.40
N PRO A 623 14.29 64.08 3.68
CA PRO A 623 14.96 64.61 2.51
C PRO A 623 16.36 65.07 2.87
N VAL A 624 17.37 64.54 2.17
CA VAL A 624 18.77 64.91 2.46
C VAL A 624 19.30 65.88 1.48
N ASP A 625 19.26 65.53 0.18
CA ASP A 625 19.87 66.44 -0.85
C ASP A 625 19.27 66.17 -2.24
N VAL A 626 19.72 66.92 -3.24
CA VAL A 626 19.52 66.65 -4.65
C VAL A 626 20.90 66.41 -5.26
N LEU A 627 21.18 65.17 -5.59
CA LEU A 627 22.50 64.73 -6.07
C LEU A 627 22.58 64.74 -7.60
N GLN A 628 23.53 65.40 -8.18
CA GLN A 628 23.92 65.10 -9.55
C GLN A 628 24.96 63.99 -9.57
N VAL A 629 24.53 62.84 -9.93
CA VAL A 629 25.40 61.63 -10.02
C VAL A 629 26.07 61.63 -11.41
N LYS A 630 27.34 61.20 -11.45
CA LYS A 630 28.14 61.14 -12.69
C LYS A 630 27.38 60.40 -13.78
N GLY A 631 27.17 61.05 -14.95
CA GLY A 631 26.42 60.50 -16.08
C GLY A 631 24.94 60.89 -16.14
N LYS A 632 24.40 61.67 -15.17
CA LYS A 632 23.06 62.29 -15.25
C LYS A 632 23.16 63.76 -15.28
N GLN A 633 22.39 64.39 -16.21
CA GLN A 633 22.31 65.83 -16.31
C GLN A 633 21.32 66.48 -15.33
N GLN A 634 20.38 65.65 -14.81
CA GLN A 634 19.38 66.10 -13.84
C GLN A 634 19.73 65.62 -12.44
N GLY A 635 19.55 66.50 -11.46
CA GLY A 635 19.71 66.16 -10.05
C GLY A 635 18.64 65.14 -9.59
N VAL A 636 19.05 64.10 -8.80
CA VAL A 636 18.21 63.10 -8.26
C VAL A 636 17.95 63.35 -6.77
N PRO A 637 16.70 63.56 -6.32
CA PRO A 637 16.39 63.66 -4.89
C PRO A 637 16.76 62.41 -4.12
N VAL A 638 17.41 62.58 -2.98
CA VAL A 638 17.81 61.52 -2.09
C VAL A 638 17.29 61.70 -0.70
N TYR A 639 16.95 60.58 -0.05
CA TYR A 639 16.31 60.58 1.25
C TYR A 639 17.03 59.58 2.16
N GLU A 640 17.16 59.97 3.44
CA GLU A 640 17.50 58.99 4.48
C GLU A 640 16.25 58.21 4.87
N LEU A 641 16.35 56.88 4.88
CA LEU A 641 15.32 55.99 5.43
C LEU A 641 15.45 55.94 6.96
N MET A 642 14.62 56.69 7.67
CA MET A 642 14.66 56.78 9.13
C MET A 642 14.03 55.56 9.81
N GLY A 643 13.02 54.94 9.21
CA GLY A 643 12.33 53.77 9.71
C GLY A 643 10.96 53.56 9.08
N LEU A 644 10.18 52.64 9.60
CA LEU A 644 8.78 52.46 9.24
C LEU A 644 7.93 53.47 10.01
N THR A 645 6.94 54.09 9.36
CA THR A 645 6.15 55.20 9.91
C THR A 645 5.50 54.83 11.27
N GLY A 646 4.94 53.60 11.41
CA GLY A 646 4.31 53.11 12.62
C GLY A 646 5.27 52.81 13.78
N ALA A 647 6.57 52.67 13.50
CA ALA A 647 7.60 52.28 14.46
C ALA A 647 8.69 53.38 14.66
N LEU A 648 8.48 54.58 14.15
CA LEU A 648 9.48 55.64 14.24
C LEU A 648 9.61 56.14 15.67
N ALA A 649 10.83 56.06 16.22
CA ALA A 649 11.14 56.53 17.60
C ALA A 649 10.86 58.05 17.74
N PRO A 650 10.33 58.48 18.92
CA PRO A 650 9.99 59.91 19.14
C PRO A 650 11.13 60.86 18.86
N ALA A 651 12.36 60.52 19.25
CA ALA A 651 13.56 61.36 18.98
C ALA A 651 13.83 61.54 17.46
N ARG A 652 13.65 60.50 16.66
CA ARG A 652 13.82 60.61 15.19
C ARG A 652 12.69 61.42 14.55
N ARG A 653 11.48 61.38 15.11
CA ARG A 653 10.37 62.21 14.65
C ARG A 653 10.65 63.70 14.93
N ALA A 654 11.08 64.04 16.17
CA ALA A 654 11.47 65.41 16.51
C ALA A 654 12.63 65.95 15.65
N LEU A 655 13.61 65.09 15.36
CA LEU A 655 14.70 65.43 14.46
C LEU A 655 14.19 65.78 13.06
N LEU A 656 13.25 64.99 12.49
CA LEU A 656 12.66 65.27 11.19
C LEU A 656 11.85 66.56 11.16
N GLU A 657 11.07 66.83 12.23
CA GLU A 657 10.29 68.06 12.37
C GLU A 657 11.17 69.31 12.42
N ALA A 658 12.32 69.23 13.09
CA ALA A 658 13.30 70.35 13.17
C ALA A 658 14.08 70.52 11.86
N TRP A 659 14.38 69.41 11.13
CA TRP A 659 15.14 69.38 9.90
C TRP A 659 14.43 70.04 8.74
N LEU A 660 13.13 69.78 8.55
CA LEU A 660 12.38 70.18 7.36
C LEU A 660 12.36 71.70 7.14
N PRO A 661 12.13 72.60 8.15
CA PRO A 661 12.17 74.05 8.00
C PRO A 661 13.55 74.57 7.61
N ALA A 662 14.63 74.02 8.22
CA ALA A 662 15.99 74.37 7.93
C ALA A 662 16.39 74.09 6.45
N LEU A 663 15.98 72.89 5.96
CA LEU A 663 16.19 72.48 4.58
C LEU A 663 15.38 73.33 3.59
N GLN A 664 14.15 73.70 3.94
CA GLN A 664 13.37 74.72 3.13
C GLN A 664 14.02 76.06 3.02
N ALA A 665 14.54 76.61 4.15
CA ALA A 665 15.27 77.83 4.18
C ALA A 665 16.53 77.75 3.29
N TYR A 666 17.30 76.69 3.37
CA TYR A 666 18.46 76.39 2.55
C TYR A 666 18.12 76.40 1.05
N ARG A 667 17.09 75.64 0.66
CA ARG A 667 16.65 75.59 -0.76
C ARG A 667 16.10 76.91 -1.28
N ALA A 668 15.59 77.78 -0.39
CA ALA A 668 15.11 79.07 -0.73
C ALA A 668 16.23 80.14 -0.76
N GLY A 669 17.48 79.72 -0.56
CA GLY A 669 18.62 80.67 -0.56
C GLY A 669 18.73 81.48 0.73
N ARG A 670 17.93 81.26 1.76
CA ARG A 670 17.99 81.95 3.05
C ARG A 670 19.00 81.24 3.99
N PHE A 671 20.30 81.39 3.62
CA PHE A 671 21.38 80.62 4.25
C PHE A 671 21.63 80.96 5.70
N VAL A 672 21.38 82.24 6.16
CA VAL A 672 21.51 82.60 7.57
C VAL A 672 20.45 81.92 8.43
N GLU A 673 19.20 81.89 7.95
CA GLU A 673 18.10 81.23 8.60
C GLU A 673 18.32 79.70 8.59
N ALA A 674 18.74 79.12 7.49
CA ALA A 674 19.08 77.73 7.33
C ALA A 674 20.22 77.32 8.29
N LEU A 675 21.26 78.13 8.42
CA LEU A 675 22.37 77.88 9.33
C LEU A 675 21.87 77.77 10.78
N ALA A 676 21.10 78.79 11.25
CA ALA A 676 20.54 78.73 12.61
C ALA A 676 19.66 77.44 12.84
N GLY A 677 18.86 77.10 11.84
CA GLY A 677 18.04 75.86 11.90
C GLY A 677 18.88 74.58 11.98
N PHE A 678 19.93 74.45 11.15
CA PHE A 678 20.80 73.29 11.20
C PHE A 678 21.68 73.21 12.45
N GLU A 679 22.13 74.41 12.97
CA GLU A 679 22.84 74.48 14.26
C GLU A 679 21.94 74.00 15.44
N ALA A 680 20.64 74.33 15.39
CA ALA A 680 19.68 73.80 16.37
C ALA A 680 19.48 72.24 16.27
N VAL A 681 19.39 71.72 15.04
CA VAL A 681 19.35 70.28 14.81
C VAL A 681 20.63 69.61 15.32
N GLN A 682 21.81 70.17 15.02
CA GLN A 682 23.11 69.69 15.47
C GLN A 682 23.22 69.70 17.03
N ALA A 683 22.71 70.76 17.65
CA ALA A 683 22.71 70.83 19.12
C ALA A 683 21.81 69.77 19.78
N ALA A 684 20.65 69.48 19.17
CA ALA A 684 19.75 68.42 19.62
C ALA A 684 20.28 67.02 19.35
N ALA A 685 21.07 66.83 18.24
CA ALA A 685 21.67 65.58 17.85
C ALA A 685 23.14 65.79 17.34
N PRO A 686 24.11 65.88 18.27
CA PRO A 686 25.50 66.29 17.93
C PRO A 686 26.18 65.34 16.93
N GLY A 687 25.76 64.10 16.81
CA GLY A 687 26.27 63.10 15.86
C GLY A 687 25.51 63.03 14.53
N ASP A 688 24.55 63.92 14.26
CA ASP A 688 23.77 63.89 13.03
C ASP A 688 24.61 64.39 11.84
N GLY A 689 25.03 63.41 10.98
CA GLY A 689 25.91 63.69 9.87
C GLY A 689 25.37 64.74 8.89
N PRO A 690 24.09 64.70 8.45
CA PRO A 690 23.52 65.74 7.60
C PRO A 690 23.52 67.12 8.22
N ALA A 691 23.23 67.24 9.51
CA ALA A 691 23.25 68.56 10.19
C ALA A 691 24.67 69.15 10.22
N VAL A 692 25.68 68.30 10.56
CA VAL A 692 27.08 68.73 10.53
C VAL A 692 27.50 69.23 9.12
N LEU A 693 27.13 68.45 8.09
CA LEU A 693 27.44 68.79 6.71
C LEU A 693 26.76 70.10 6.28
N TYR A 694 25.48 70.28 6.58
CA TYR A 694 24.72 71.43 6.18
C TYR A 694 25.12 72.72 6.94
N VAL A 695 25.51 72.62 8.21
CA VAL A 695 26.11 73.71 8.99
C VAL A 695 27.39 74.23 8.26
N ALA A 696 28.28 73.26 7.88
CA ALA A 696 29.50 73.64 7.14
C ALA A 696 29.19 74.33 5.80
N ARG A 697 28.28 73.74 5.01
CA ARG A 697 27.82 74.29 3.72
C ARG A 697 27.18 75.65 3.88
N CYS A 698 26.30 75.85 4.86
CA CYS A 698 25.67 77.17 5.09
C CYS A 698 26.69 78.21 5.48
N ARG A 699 27.68 77.90 6.32
CA ARG A 699 28.76 78.83 6.65
C ARG A 699 29.53 79.27 5.42
N ASP A 700 29.86 78.37 4.51
CA ASP A 700 30.54 78.70 3.26
C ASP A 700 29.68 79.56 2.33
N LEU A 701 28.34 79.20 2.24
CA LEU A 701 27.43 79.97 1.36
C LEU A 701 27.02 81.32 1.93
N VAL A 702 27.06 81.48 3.25
CA VAL A 702 26.92 82.78 3.91
C VAL A 702 28.17 83.65 3.62
N ALA A 703 29.39 83.08 3.66
CA ALA A 703 30.64 83.75 3.41
C ALA A 703 30.84 84.07 1.89
N ARG A 704 30.33 83.18 1.02
CA ARG A 704 30.43 83.28 -0.44
C ARG A 704 29.09 82.88 -1.08
N PRO A 705 28.17 83.84 -1.20
CA PRO A 705 26.86 83.58 -1.79
C PRO A 705 26.96 83.06 -3.22
N PRO A 706 26.16 82.09 -3.61
CA PRO A 706 26.16 81.50 -4.94
C PRO A 706 25.61 82.51 -5.98
N PRO A 707 25.89 82.32 -7.29
CA PRO A 707 25.36 83.18 -8.34
C PRO A 707 23.82 83.10 -8.42
N PRO A 708 23.18 84.16 -8.99
CA PRO A 708 21.73 84.12 -9.25
C PRO A 708 21.33 82.93 -10.10
N GLY A 709 20.28 82.24 -9.67
CA GLY A 709 19.79 81.01 -10.33
C GLY A 709 20.39 79.75 -9.79
N TRP A 710 21.03 79.72 -8.63
CA TRP A 710 21.47 78.51 -7.93
C TRP A 710 20.29 77.62 -7.63
N ASP A 711 20.40 76.34 -8.05
CA ASP A 711 19.32 75.32 -8.02
C ASP A 711 19.38 74.39 -6.82
N GLY A 712 20.35 74.58 -5.93
CA GLY A 712 20.56 73.74 -4.76
C GLY A 712 21.09 72.29 -5.04
N VAL A 713 21.49 72.02 -6.26
CA VAL A 713 22.04 70.74 -6.67
C VAL A 713 23.50 70.62 -6.27
N HIS A 714 23.83 69.55 -5.60
CA HIS A 714 25.21 69.22 -5.24
C HIS A 714 25.80 68.16 -6.20
N VAL A 715 26.94 68.54 -6.84
CA VAL A 715 27.66 67.66 -7.76
C VAL A 715 28.62 66.78 -6.96
N LEU A 716 28.44 65.46 -6.98
CA LEU A 716 29.41 64.56 -6.43
C LEU A 716 30.56 64.34 -7.41
N HIS A 717 31.74 64.84 -7.04
CA HIS A 717 32.96 64.72 -7.84
C HIS A 717 33.76 63.45 -7.57
N ASP A 718 33.57 62.79 -6.45
CA ASP A 718 34.30 61.58 -6.05
C ASP A 718 33.50 60.27 -6.21
N LYS A 719 34.27 59.17 -6.47
CA LYS A 719 33.74 57.83 -6.66
C LYS A 719 33.19 57.27 -5.38
#